data_94847c16cd1460f369dc773f3ea13ca6
#
_entry.id   94847c16cd1460f369dc773f3ea13ca6
#
_cell.length_a   1.000
_cell.length_b   1.000
_cell.length_c   1.000
_cell.angle_alpha   90.00
_cell.angle_beta   90.00
_cell.angle_gamma   90.00
#
_symmetry.space_group_name_H-M   'P 1'
#
loop_
_entity.id
_entity.type
_entity.pdbx_description
1 polymer ?
#
loop_
_entity_poly.entity_id
_entity_poly.type
_entity_poly.pdbx_seq_one_letter_code
_entity_poly.pdbx_strand_id
1 'polypeptide(L)'
;MRMLMNRKVWMLGFLIVALIGGCGREQTVSPPFPLVVSTIPANGATGVPVTQVVSATFSEVMNATTITNSTFTLTGPGVTSVGGTVAYSGTTATFTPAAKLAGSTLYTATITTGAKDLINNGLATNFVWTFTTAPIPIVIATNPLNGAINVPLNQKITATFSVPMNAGTVTAAGTFILALGAVGGASVPGTVIYDAASNTAIFSPTAALAANTPYSATITTAAQSAQGNNLAANFNWSFTTGATANATPPTVTSTNPVSTAVNVPLNQKIAATFSVPMNPATISAAGTFTVAVSGVGGAAVLGTVSYSGNTAVFSPAANLTANTSYTATITTAAKDLTGVAMAANYVWSFTTGLAANAGAPTVISTIPAAGATNVPLNQKVSATFSTAMNPATILAPGTFTLAATVGGTSVPGIVSYSGNTAVFTPNANLTASTQYTATITTAAQNLTGTAMAANFVWSFTTGLTANASAPTITVTNPVSAAINVPANTTVNATFSVAMDPTTITNLTFTLNIAGGGAAVAGTVSYNPATLIATFTPSANLVSGTQYTAAVSNQVKSLTGIALVAGVVPNPWNFTAGGSIGPIGPPLGAAATFGTFGGGAGMTNQGLNSIVNGDIGTTAVSTAVTGFHDGGVGCTYTETPLNVGTVNGKIYTAPPPPTTVCTSEGTAATFAIATQAASDALTAFNNLSPANRPGGTDPGAGQLGGLVLAPGTYKAAGGTFLITGSDLTLDAQNNPNAIWVFQTAASLTVGAAGAPRSIILVNGAQAKNVFWQVGTAATINGAGGGTMVGTIIAAAGVTFSTAGNAAITTLNGRALGLNASVTIVNTVINVPAP
;
A
#
# COMPACT_ATOMS: atom_id res chain seq x y z
N MET A 1 -17.92 -48.35 3.00
CA MET A 1 -18.10 -49.12 1.77
C MET A 1 -17.90 -48.20 0.57
N ARG A 2 -16.84 -48.47 -0.18
CA ARG A 2 -16.37 -47.92 -1.48
C ARG A 2 -16.15 -46.40 -1.65
N MET A 3 -14.89 -46.15 -1.55
CA MET A 3 -14.03 -45.21 -2.31
C MET A 3 -14.45 -45.02 -3.78
N LEU A 4 -14.34 -43.79 -4.30
CA LEU A 4 -13.92 -43.55 -5.67
C LEU A 4 -13.14 -42.22 -5.78
N MET A 5 -11.84 -42.35 -6.03
CA MET A 5 -10.90 -41.32 -6.44
C MET A 5 -11.27 -40.77 -7.82
N ASN A 6 -11.26 -39.47 -8.01
CA ASN A 6 -11.27 -38.83 -9.33
C ASN A 6 -9.96 -38.09 -9.60
N ARG A 7 -9.06 -38.74 -10.33
CA ARG A 7 -7.96 -38.11 -11.05
C ARG A 7 -8.51 -37.55 -12.38
N LYS A 8 -8.43 -36.26 -12.59
CA LYS A 8 -8.62 -35.64 -13.92
C LYS A 8 -7.28 -35.60 -14.64
N VAL A 9 -7.13 -36.53 -15.59
CA VAL A 9 -6.11 -36.47 -16.64
C VAL A 9 -6.70 -35.70 -17.83
N TRP A 10 -6.03 -34.65 -18.30
CA TRP A 10 -6.37 -33.99 -19.54
C TRP A 10 -5.90 -34.85 -20.73
N MET A 11 -6.81 -35.44 -21.46
CA MET A 11 -6.56 -36.03 -22.76
C MET A 11 -7.16 -35.12 -23.84
N LEU A 12 -6.29 -34.65 -24.74
CA LEU A 12 -6.66 -33.99 -25.99
C LEU A 12 -7.42 -34.96 -26.88
N GLY A 13 -8.64 -34.62 -27.26
CA GLY A 13 -9.47 -35.49 -28.13
C GLY A 13 -9.00 -35.47 -29.58
N PHE A 14 -8.60 -36.64 -30.07
CA PHE A 14 -8.58 -36.90 -31.52
C PHE A 14 -9.95 -37.46 -31.90
N LEU A 15 -10.65 -36.74 -32.77
CA LEU A 15 -11.86 -37.21 -33.41
C LEU A 15 -11.47 -38.19 -34.54
N ILE A 16 -11.71 -39.49 -34.37
CA ILE A 16 -11.61 -40.50 -35.41
C ILE A 16 -13.02 -40.83 -35.91
N VAL A 17 -13.30 -40.46 -37.15
CA VAL A 17 -14.46 -40.99 -37.87
C VAL A 17 -14.07 -42.34 -38.46
N ALA A 18 -14.67 -43.40 -37.96
CA ALA A 18 -14.59 -44.76 -38.53
C ALA A 18 -15.71 -44.97 -39.53
N LEU A 19 -15.40 -45.24 -40.78
CA LEU A 19 -16.36 -45.80 -41.74
C LEU A 19 -15.73 -46.86 -42.66
N ILE A 20 -16.19 -48.07 -42.46
CA ILE A 20 -16.47 -49.17 -43.41
C ILE A 20 -15.25 -49.87 -44.09
N GLY A 21 -15.29 -51.15 -43.89
CA GLY A 21 -14.39 -52.20 -44.32
C GLY A 21 -14.02 -52.23 -45.78
N GLY A 22 -12.78 -52.61 -45.98
CA GLY A 22 -12.18 -53.08 -47.20
C GLY A 22 -10.76 -53.54 -46.86
N CYS A 23 -10.49 -54.83 -47.08
CA CYS A 23 -9.14 -55.38 -47.05
C CYS A 23 -8.20 -54.62 -47.98
N GLY A 24 -7.41 -53.71 -47.40
CA GLY A 24 -6.32 -53.04 -48.04
C GLY A 24 -5.23 -52.79 -47.01
N ARG A 25 -3.98 -53.14 -47.28
CA ARG A 25 -2.80 -52.90 -46.50
C ARG A 25 -2.87 -51.51 -45.84
N GLU A 26 -2.79 -51.41 -44.52
CA GLU A 26 -2.52 -50.17 -43.83
C GLU A 26 -1.15 -49.63 -44.32
N GLN A 27 -1.16 -48.76 -45.28
CA GLN A 27 -0.10 -47.79 -45.44
C GLN A 27 -0.27 -46.78 -44.28
N THR A 28 0.56 -46.89 -43.26
CA THR A 28 0.84 -45.78 -42.34
C THR A 28 1.36 -44.65 -43.24
N VAL A 29 0.47 -43.69 -43.57
CA VAL A 29 0.88 -42.44 -44.23
C VAL A 29 1.66 -41.67 -43.16
N SER A 30 2.96 -41.86 -43.12
CA SER A 30 3.90 -40.98 -42.44
C SER A 30 3.66 -39.57 -43.00
N PRO A 31 3.55 -38.51 -42.19
CA PRO A 31 3.40 -37.16 -42.72
C PRO A 31 4.51 -36.92 -43.74
N PRO A 32 4.22 -36.33 -44.92
CA PRO A 32 5.18 -36.24 -46.02
C PRO A 32 6.40 -35.34 -45.70
N PHE A 33 6.45 -34.72 -44.50
CA PHE A 33 7.52 -33.83 -44.09
C PHE A 33 7.80 -33.97 -42.59
N PRO A 34 9.08 -33.92 -42.17
CA PRO A 34 9.44 -33.92 -40.74
C PRO A 34 8.92 -32.62 -40.06
N LEU A 35 8.53 -32.71 -38.78
CA LEU A 35 8.06 -31.62 -37.98
C LEU A 35 8.97 -31.41 -36.77
N VAL A 36 9.08 -30.20 -36.27
CA VAL A 36 9.63 -29.90 -34.93
C VAL A 36 8.51 -30.05 -33.89
N VAL A 37 8.66 -31.02 -32.98
CA VAL A 37 7.62 -31.38 -31.99
C VAL A 37 7.84 -30.71 -30.63
N SER A 38 9.09 -30.32 -30.33
CA SER A 38 9.40 -29.57 -29.10
C SER A 38 10.70 -28.80 -29.23
N THR A 39 10.82 -27.72 -28.43
CA THR A 39 12.03 -26.89 -28.34
C THR A 39 12.41 -26.60 -26.90
N ILE A 40 13.70 -26.46 -26.66
CA ILE A 40 14.27 -25.91 -25.43
C ILE A 40 15.21 -24.77 -25.83
N PRO A 41 14.97 -23.53 -25.38
CA PRO A 41 13.78 -23.06 -24.63
C PRO A 41 12.48 -23.22 -25.46
N ALA A 42 11.33 -23.28 -24.76
CA ALA A 42 10.03 -23.26 -25.41
C ALA A 42 9.80 -21.91 -26.14
N ASN A 43 8.94 -21.90 -27.16
CA ASN A 43 8.60 -20.65 -27.84
C ASN A 43 7.99 -19.61 -26.89
N GLY A 44 8.50 -18.36 -26.91
CA GLY A 44 8.11 -17.28 -26.02
C GLY A 44 8.67 -17.41 -24.59
N ALA A 45 9.53 -18.37 -24.28
CA ALA A 45 10.12 -18.53 -22.96
C ALA A 45 10.88 -17.26 -22.53
N THR A 46 10.73 -16.87 -21.26
CA THR A 46 11.42 -15.73 -20.65
C THR A 46 12.30 -16.20 -19.47
N GLY A 47 13.25 -15.37 -19.05
CA GLY A 47 14.13 -15.73 -17.95
C GLY A 47 15.10 -16.87 -18.27
N VAL A 48 15.37 -17.11 -19.54
CA VAL A 48 16.24 -18.20 -20.00
C VAL A 48 17.68 -17.95 -19.58
N PRO A 49 18.39 -18.92 -18.98
CA PRO A 49 19.80 -18.77 -18.61
C PRO A 49 20.66 -18.35 -19.79
N VAL A 50 21.64 -17.48 -19.59
CA VAL A 50 22.55 -17.02 -20.65
C VAL A 50 23.51 -18.10 -21.15
N THR A 51 23.59 -19.19 -20.41
CA THR A 51 24.36 -20.39 -20.78
C THR A 51 23.51 -21.46 -21.46
N GLN A 52 22.23 -21.14 -21.77
CA GLN A 52 21.29 -22.12 -22.31
C GLN A 52 21.73 -22.65 -23.66
N VAL A 53 21.77 -23.97 -23.75
CA VAL A 53 21.88 -24.70 -25.02
C VAL A 53 20.48 -24.76 -25.64
N VAL A 54 20.39 -24.41 -26.92
CA VAL A 54 19.11 -24.37 -27.67
C VAL A 54 18.91 -25.68 -28.41
N SER A 55 17.74 -26.32 -28.27
CA SER A 55 17.48 -27.59 -28.94
C SER A 55 16.10 -27.63 -29.61
N ALA A 56 16.02 -28.47 -30.64
CA ALA A 56 14.79 -28.81 -31.36
C ALA A 56 14.71 -30.31 -31.54
N THR A 57 13.56 -30.89 -31.14
CA THR A 57 13.29 -32.33 -31.34
C THR A 57 12.35 -32.51 -32.53
N PHE A 58 12.71 -33.42 -33.44
CA PHE A 58 11.93 -33.71 -34.63
C PHE A 58 10.99 -34.90 -34.42
N SER A 59 9.96 -34.97 -35.23
CA SER A 59 8.97 -36.06 -35.24
C SER A 59 9.55 -37.40 -35.64
N GLU A 60 10.71 -37.37 -36.32
CA GLU A 60 11.39 -38.52 -36.88
C GLU A 60 12.92 -38.33 -36.96
N VAL A 61 13.64 -39.36 -37.35
CA VAL A 61 15.09 -39.30 -37.51
C VAL A 61 15.44 -38.49 -38.76
N MET A 62 16.27 -37.44 -38.57
CA MET A 62 16.77 -36.57 -39.63
C MET A 62 18.12 -37.09 -40.19
N ASN A 63 18.41 -36.63 -41.40
CA ASN A 63 19.74 -36.86 -41.99
C ASN A 63 20.75 -35.90 -41.28
N ALA A 64 21.64 -36.50 -40.47
CA ALA A 64 22.60 -35.76 -39.65
C ALA A 64 23.49 -34.78 -40.45
N THR A 65 23.78 -35.06 -41.73
CA THR A 65 24.61 -34.18 -42.59
C THR A 65 23.92 -32.91 -43.00
N THR A 66 22.58 -32.87 -42.91
CA THR A 66 21.76 -31.67 -43.20
C THR A 66 21.50 -30.80 -41.96
N ILE A 67 21.79 -31.31 -40.78
CA ILE A 67 21.63 -30.54 -39.50
C ILE A 67 22.96 -29.83 -39.20
N THR A 68 23.04 -28.58 -39.68
CA THR A 68 24.30 -27.79 -39.66
C THR A 68 24.03 -26.36 -39.17
N ASN A 69 25.10 -25.58 -38.97
CA ASN A 69 24.97 -24.16 -38.59
C ASN A 69 24.23 -23.28 -39.64
N SER A 70 24.04 -23.79 -40.89
CA SER A 70 23.23 -23.11 -41.93
C SER A 70 21.74 -23.50 -41.85
N THR A 71 21.41 -24.64 -41.24
CA THR A 71 20.03 -25.13 -41.16
C THR A 71 19.45 -25.02 -39.75
N PHE A 72 20.30 -24.90 -38.72
CA PHE A 72 19.91 -24.52 -37.38
C PHE A 72 20.67 -23.27 -36.99
N THR A 73 19.96 -22.13 -36.96
CA THR A 73 20.53 -20.80 -36.71
C THR A 73 19.96 -20.19 -35.43
N LEU A 74 20.75 -19.36 -34.77
CA LEU A 74 20.33 -18.52 -33.67
C LEU A 74 20.71 -17.07 -34.00
N THR A 75 19.76 -16.14 -33.87
CA THR A 75 19.99 -14.70 -34.10
C THR A 75 19.55 -13.88 -32.90
N GLY A 76 20.31 -12.82 -32.62
CA GLY A 76 19.99 -11.79 -31.65
C GLY A 76 19.32 -10.54 -32.25
N PRO A 77 19.27 -9.41 -31.54
CA PRO A 77 18.68 -8.16 -32.01
C PRO A 77 19.32 -7.67 -33.35
N GLY A 78 18.49 -7.10 -34.22
CA GLY A 78 18.97 -6.64 -35.55
C GLY A 78 19.39 -7.77 -36.47
N VAL A 79 18.90 -8.99 -36.27
CA VAL A 79 19.23 -10.21 -37.06
C VAL A 79 20.73 -10.59 -36.96
N THR A 80 21.39 -10.19 -35.88
CA THR A 80 22.81 -10.52 -35.70
C THR A 80 22.97 -12.01 -35.41
N SER A 81 23.79 -12.72 -36.22
CA SER A 81 24.04 -14.15 -36.05
C SER A 81 24.81 -14.43 -34.78
N VAL A 82 24.35 -15.42 -34.00
CA VAL A 82 25.06 -15.96 -32.85
C VAL A 82 25.97 -17.11 -33.28
N GLY A 83 27.27 -16.97 -33.02
CA GLY A 83 28.24 -18.04 -33.27
C GLY A 83 28.01 -19.24 -32.36
N GLY A 84 28.15 -20.45 -32.87
CA GLY A 84 27.95 -21.65 -32.07
C GLY A 84 28.24 -22.92 -32.85
N THR A 85 28.01 -24.08 -32.23
CA THR A 85 28.12 -25.40 -32.84
C THR A 85 26.81 -26.15 -32.82
N VAL A 86 26.47 -26.81 -33.95
CA VAL A 86 25.28 -27.64 -34.05
C VAL A 86 25.71 -29.12 -33.93
N ALA A 87 25.03 -29.86 -33.08
CA ALA A 87 25.13 -31.30 -32.93
C ALA A 87 23.74 -31.93 -33.12
N TYR A 88 23.74 -33.20 -33.64
CA TYR A 88 22.48 -33.92 -33.82
C TYR A 88 22.64 -35.35 -33.22
N SER A 89 21.68 -35.79 -32.43
CA SER A 89 21.66 -37.15 -31.85
C SER A 89 20.21 -37.62 -31.64
N GLY A 90 19.93 -38.84 -32.05
CA GLY A 90 18.58 -39.42 -32.03
C GLY A 90 17.65 -38.64 -32.95
N THR A 91 16.69 -37.94 -32.39
CA THR A 91 15.76 -37.02 -33.07
C THR A 91 16.00 -35.56 -32.68
N THR A 92 17.05 -35.21 -31.95
CA THR A 92 17.25 -33.87 -31.36
C THR A 92 18.50 -33.21 -31.97
N ALA A 93 18.26 -32.02 -32.55
CA ALA A 93 19.30 -31.05 -32.90
C ALA A 93 19.58 -30.12 -31.74
N THR A 94 20.85 -29.80 -31.50
CA THR A 94 21.29 -28.96 -30.39
C THR A 94 22.25 -27.90 -30.91
N PHE A 95 21.94 -26.64 -30.66
CA PHE A 95 22.81 -25.49 -30.91
C PHE A 95 23.46 -25.04 -29.60
N THR A 96 24.79 -25.13 -29.51
CA THR A 96 25.56 -24.65 -28.36
C THR A 96 26.21 -23.32 -28.73
N PRO A 97 25.78 -22.20 -28.12
CA PRO A 97 26.42 -20.89 -28.36
C PRO A 97 27.92 -20.94 -27.98
N ALA A 98 28.77 -20.31 -28.78
CA ALA A 98 30.20 -20.22 -28.58
C ALA A 98 30.59 -19.36 -27.34
N ALA A 99 29.71 -18.45 -26.95
CA ALA A 99 29.84 -17.59 -25.76
C ALA A 99 28.48 -17.48 -25.05
N LYS A 100 28.50 -17.01 -23.80
CA LYS A 100 27.25 -16.68 -23.09
C LYS A 100 26.41 -15.73 -23.93
N LEU A 101 25.11 -16.00 -23.99
CA LEU A 101 24.14 -15.09 -24.61
C LEU A 101 24.07 -13.78 -23.80
N ALA A 102 23.75 -12.67 -24.46
CA ALA A 102 23.50 -11.41 -23.75
C ALA A 102 22.25 -11.52 -22.87
N GLY A 103 22.30 -10.93 -21.66
CA GLY A 103 21.14 -10.90 -20.77
C GLY A 103 20.07 -9.92 -21.25
N SER A 104 18.82 -10.09 -20.79
CA SER A 104 17.65 -9.26 -21.16
C SER A 104 17.43 -9.17 -22.67
N THR A 105 17.79 -10.18 -23.44
CA THR A 105 17.86 -10.13 -24.89
C THR A 105 16.91 -11.15 -25.52
N LEU A 106 16.13 -10.68 -26.50
CA LEU A 106 15.28 -11.56 -27.33
C LEU A 106 16.15 -12.24 -28.41
N TYR A 107 16.09 -13.55 -28.42
CA TYR A 107 16.72 -14.38 -29.46
C TYR A 107 15.67 -15.07 -30.32
N THR A 108 16.02 -15.27 -31.58
CA THR A 108 15.22 -16.05 -32.55
C THR A 108 16.03 -17.25 -33.01
N ALA A 109 15.49 -18.43 -32.81
CA ALA A 109 16.06 -19.67 -33.31
C ALA A 109 15.25 -20.15 -34.52
N THR A 110 15.94 -20.68 -35.52
CA THR A 110 15.32 -21.13 -36.76
C THR A 110 15.88 -22.48 -37.21
N ILE A 111 15.00 -23.45 -37.49
CA ILE A 111 15.32 -24.63 -38.28
C ILE A 111 14.78 -24.36 -39.71
N THR A 112 15.69 -24.32 -40.68
CA THR A 112 15.29 -24.04 -42.07
C THR A 112 14.78 -25.31 -42.76
N THR A 113 14.12 -25.13 -43.94
CA THR A 113 13.70 -26.22 -44.84
C THR A 113 14.87 -27.04 -45.37
N GLY A 114 16.12 -26.59 -45.21
CA GLY A 114 17.32 -27.33 -45.54
C GLY A 114 17.61 -28.52 -44.60
N ALA A 115 16.98 -28.59 -43.40
CA ALA A 115 17.02 -29.74 -42.52
C ALA A 115 16.12 -30.85 -43.12
N LYS A 116 16.69 -32.02 -43.44
CA LYS A 116 16.00 -33.09 -44.16
C LYS A 116 16.00 -34.41 -43.39
N ASP A 117 14.99 -35.23 -43.61
CA ASP A 117 14.91 -36.61 -43.12
C ASP A 117 15.83 -37.55 -43.91
N LEU A 118 15.77 -38.84 -43.58
CA LEU A 118 16.60 -39.86 -44.21
C LEU A 118 16.24 -40.20 -45.68
N ILE A 119 15.03 -39.74 -46.12
CA ILE A 119 14.54 -39.89 -47.50
C ILE A 119 14.54 -38.58 -48.27
N ASN A 120 15.25 -37.53 -47.70
CA ASN A 120 15.54 -36.26 -48.30
C ASN A 120 14.33 -35.26 -48.34
N ASN A 121 13.28 -35.48 -47.55
CA ASN A 121 12.23 -34.48 -47.33
C ASN A 121 12.70 -33.41 -46.31
N GLY A 122 12.53 -32.12 -46.64
CA GLY A 122 12.77 -31.02 -45.69
C GLY A 122 11.52 -30.68 -44.92
N LEU A 123 11.64 -29.82 -43.89
CA LEU A 123 10.47 -29.20 -43.27
C LEU A 123 9.64 -28.46 -44.34
N ALA A 124 8.32 -28.46 -44.20
CA ALA A 124 7.42 -27.75 -45.14
C ALA A 124 7.68 -26.23 -45.17
N THR A 125 8.04 -25.64 -44.05
CA THR A 125 8.44 -24.23 -43.89
C THR A 125 9.53 -24.13 -42.82
N ASN A 126 10.25 -23.01 -42.80
CA ASN A 126 11.16 -22.73 -41.69
C ASN A 126 10.39 -22.76 -40.36
N PHE A 127 10.90 -23.46 -39.38
CA PHE A 127 10.36 -23.46 -38.01
C PHE A 127 11.11 -22.42 -37.20
N VAL A 128 10.37 -21.40 -36.71
CA VAL A 128 10.93 -20.25 -36.00
C VAL A 128 10.30 -20.17 -34.62
N TRP A 129 11.14 -20.00 -33.60
CA TRP A 129 10.70 -19.72 -32.26
C TRP A 129 11.59 -18.69 -31.59
N THR A 130 11.07 -18.05 -30.54
CA THR A 130 11.78 -17.00 -29.85
C THR A 130 11.87 -17.30 -28.34
N PHE A 131 12.86 -16.72 -27.69
CA PHE A 131 12.98 -16.72 -26.23
C PHE A 131 13.75 -15.49 -25.77
N THR A 132 13.52 -15.07 -24.53
CA THR A 132 14.22 -13.94 -23.90
C THR A 132 15.08 -14.44 -22.76
N THR A 133 16.35 -14.06 -22.77
CA THR A 133 17.29 -14.41 -21.70
C THR A 133 16.97 -13.67 -20.39
N ALA A 134 17.44 -14.23 -19.29
CA ALA A 134 17.25 -13.68 -17.95
C ALA A 134 17.82 -12.27 -17.82
N PRO A 135 17.21 -11.43 -16.98
CA PRO A 135 17.66 -10.05 -16.78
C PRO A 135 19.09 -9.99 -16.20
N ILE A 136 19.80 -8.93 -16.58
CA ILE A 136 21.09 -8.57 -16.02
C ILE A 136 20.86 -8.10 -14.57
N PRO A 137 21.57 -8.62 -13.55
CA PRO A 137 21.44 -8.17 -12.19
C PRO A 137 21.90 -6.72 -12.02
N ILE A 138 21.21 -5.96 -11.21
CA ILE A 138 21.62 -4.62 -10.76
C ILE A 138 21.48 -4.54 -9.24
N VAL A 139 22.24 -3.66 -8.59
CA VAL A 139 22.05 -3.30 -7.19
C VAL A 139 20.92 -2.28 -7.11
N ILE A 140 19.87 -2.61 -6.39
CA ILE A 140 18.65 -1.78 -6.27
C ILE A 140 18.57 -1.01 -4.95
N ALA A 141 19.30 -1.45 -3.91
CA ALA A 141 19.37 -0.74 -2.64
C ALA A 141 20.69 -1.03 -1.93
N THR A 142 21.17 -0.04 -1.17
CA THR A 142 22.33 -0.19 -0.29
C THR A 142 22.02 0.37 1.10
N ASN A 143 22.68 -0.20 2.11
CA ASN A 143 22.73 0.40 3.43
C ASN A 143 24.19 0.26 3.94
N PRO A 144 24.86 1.36 4.27
CA PRO A 144 24.41 2.76 4.19
C PRO A 144 24.06 3.20 2.75
N LEU A 145 23.22 4.22 2.62
CA LEU A 145 22.94 4.86 1.33
C LEU A 145 24.20 5.56 0.81
N ASN A 146 24.29 5.74 -0.51
CA ASN A 146 25.38 6.52 -1.10
C ASN A 146 25.39 7.96 -0.55
N GLY A 147 26.56 8.42 -0.09
CA GLY A 147 26.75 9.73 0.53
C GLY A 147 26.22 9.83 1.97
N ALA A 148 25.81 8.74 2.61
CA ALA A 148 25.34 8.76 4.00
C ALA A 148 26.46 9.25 4.94
N ILE A 149 26.09 10.08 5.91
CA ILE A 149 26.97 10.59 6.98
C ILE A 149 26.47 10.11 8.35
N ASN A 150 27.31 10.20 9.36
CA ASN A 150 26.99 9.77 10.73
C ASN A 150 26.58 8.29 10.82
N VAL A 151 27.15 7.43 9.96
CA VAL A 151 26.90 5.99 9.97
C VAL A 151 27.46 5.37 11.25
N PRO A 152 26.69 4.54 11.98
CA PRO A 152 27.19 3.90 13.21
C PRO A 152 28.46 3.06 12.99
N LEU A 153 29.36 3.04 13.99
CA LEU A 153 30.63 2.31 13.90
C LEU A 153 30.46 0.79 13.80
N ASN A 154 29.35 0.26 14.28
CA ASN A 154 29.01 -1.18 14.24
C ASN A 154 28.08 -1.55 13.04
N GLN A 155 27.98 -0.66 12.02
CA GLN A 155 27.13 -0.86 10.85
C GLN A 155 27.62 -2.01 9.96
N LYS A 156 26.72 -2.96 9.60
CA LYS A 156 26.92 -3.88 8.48
C LYS A 156 26.55 -3.17 7.18
N ILE A 157 27.28 -3.49 6.13
CA ILE A 157 27.07 -2.87 4.81
C ILE A 157 26.28 -3.85 3.93
N THR A 158 25.19 -3.41 3.33
CA THR A 158 24.35 -4.29 2.50
C THR A 158 24.20 -3.77 1.08
N ALA A 159 24.02 -4.73 0.16
CA ALA A 159 23.64 -4.49 -1.23
C ALA A 159 22.54 -5.47 -1.61
N THR A 160 21.36 -4.96 -1.98
CA THR A 160 20.21 -5.77 -2.43
C THR A 160 20.17 -5.79 -3.95
N PHE A 161 20.04 -6.98 -4.51
CA PHE A 161 20.02 -7.19 -5.96
C PHE A 161 18.59 -7.30 -6.51
N SER A 162 18.46 -6.94 -7.77
CA SER A 162 17.19 -6.98 -8.53
C SER A 162 16.67 -8.40 -8.80
N VAL A 163 17.56 -9.39 -8.78
CA VAL A 163 17.24 -10.80 -9.07
C VAL A 163 17.99 -11.72 -8.10
N PRO A 164 17.57 -12.98 -7.95
CA PRO A 164 18.33 -13.97 -7.20
C PRO A 164 19.76 -14.12 -7.74
N MET A 165 20.74 -14.07 -6.85
CA MET A 165 22.16 -14.18 -7.18
C MET A 165 22.71 -15.59 -6.88
N ASN A 166 23.79 -15.95 -7.54
CA ASN A 166 24.59 -17.11 -7.18
C ASN A 166 25.40 -16.79 -5.90
N ALA A 167 24.99 -17.38 -4.79
CA ALA A 167 25.60 -17.14 -3.49
C ALA A 167 27.12 -17.34 -3.51
N GLY A 168 27.62 -18.36 -4.19
CA GLY A 168 29.05 -18.65 -4.29
C GLY A 168 29.85 -17.54 -4.96
N THR A 169 29.28 -16.85 -5.94
CA THR A 169 29.96 -15.71 -6.60
C THR A 169 29.88 -14.44 -5.77
N VAL A 170 28.76 -14.21 -5.08
CA VAL A 170 28.57 -13.02 -4.23
C VAL A 170 29.46 -13.06 -2.99
N THR A 171 29.62 -14.25 -2.38
CA THR A 171 30.46 -14.44 -1.19
C THR A 171 31.94 -14.68 -1.50
N ALA A 172 32.30 -14.83 -2.78
CA ALA A 172 33.69 -14.99 -3.20
C ALA A 172 34.52 -13.77 -2.82
N ALA A 173 35.75 -14.03 -2.38
CA ALA A 173 36.70 -12.96 -2.03
C ALA A 173 36.90 -11.99 -3.21
N GLY A 174 36.86 -10.69 -2.92
CA GLY A 174 36.99 -9.64 -3.93
C GLY A 174 35.73 -9.32 -4.74
N THR A 175 34.59 -9.96 -4.44
CA THR A 175 33.29 -9.60 -5.07
C THR A 175 32.59 -8.46 -4.34
N PHE A 176 32.49 -8.53 -3.02
CA PHE A 176 32.00 -7.42 -2.19
C PHE A 176 33.18 -6.87 -1.37
N ILE A 177 33.60 -5.66 -1.67
CA ILE A 177 34.77 -5.00 -1.07
C ILE A 177 34.31 -3.77 -0.29
N LEU A 178 34.81 -3.62 0.93
CA LEU A 178 34.78 -2.38 1.68
C LEU A 178 36.19 -1.82 1.78
N ALA A 179 36.36 -0.56 1.47
CA ALA A 179 37.66 0.12 1.49
C ALA A 179 37.61 1.41 2.30
N LEU A 180 38.74 1.77 2.90
CA LEU A 180 38.94 3.06 3.58
C LEU A 180 39.10 4.18 2.56
N GLY A 181 38.37 5.26 2.71
CA GLY A 181 38.37 6.39 1.80
C GLY A 181 37.74 6.12 0.45
N ALA A 182 38.44 6.45 -0.65
CA ALA A 182 37.94 6.26 -2.01
C ALA A 182 38.02 4.80 -2.48
N VAL A 183 37.35 4.48 -3.59
CA VAL A 183 37.45 3.19 -4.27
C VAL A 183 38.93 2.86 -4.58
N GLY A 184 39.34 1.65 -4.21
CA GLY A 184 40.76 1.22 -4.30
C GLY A 184 41.61 1.56 -3.10
N GLY A 185 41.09 2.18 -2.05
CA GLY A 185 41.79 2.37 -0.78
C GLY A 185 42.06 1.04 -0.05
N ALA A 186 42.65 1.15 1.16
CA ALA A 186 42.97 -0.03 1.99
C ALA A 186 41.71 -0.83 2.29
N SER A 187 41.73 -2.16 1.99
CA SER A 187 40.61 -3.07 2.21
C SER A 187 40.32 -3.21 3.70
N VAL A 188 39.03 -3.14 4.05
CA VAL A 188 38.55 -3.41 5.40
C VAL A 188 38.25 -4.92 5.51
N PRO A 189 38.83 -5.64 6.49
CA PRO A 189 38.55 -7.05 6.69
C PRO A 189 37.10 -7.29 7.12
N GLY A 190 36.46 -8.32 6.57
CA GLY A 190 35.09 -8.67 6.89
C GLY A 190 34.66 -9.98 6.27
N THR A 191 33.44 -10.41 6.61
CA THR A 191 32.80 -11.59 6.06
C THR A 191 31.59 -11.18 5.25
N VAL A 192 31.34 -11.88 4.14
CA VAL A 192 30.16 -11.67 3.29
C VAL A 192 29.25 -12.88 3.40
N ILE A 193 27.97 -12.63 3.65
CA ILE A 193 26.91 -13.63 3.49
C ILE A 193 25.92 -13.14 2.44
N TYR A 194 25.20 -14.06 1.82
CA TYR A 194 24.11 -13.76 0.91
C TYR A 194 22.80 -14.33 1.46
N ASP A 195 21.81 -13.48 1.73
CA ASP A 195 20.46 -13.88 2.10
C ASP A 195 19.61 -14.01 0.84
N ALA A 196 19.31 -15.26 0.46
CA ALA A 196 18.54 -15.55 -0.75
C ALA A 196 17.05 -15.13 -0.64
N ALA A 197 16.51 -15.03 0.58
CA ALA A 197 15.13 -14.67 0.80
C ALA A 197 14.87 -13.16 0.50
N SER A 198 15.88 -12.32 0.70
CA SER A 198 15.84 -10.88 0.42
C SER A 198 16.69 -10.45 -0.78
N ASN A 199 17.38 -11.39 -1.45
CA ASN A 199 18.37 -11.11 -2.49
C ASN A 199 19.47 -10.13 -2.03
N THR A 200 19.90 -10.20 -0.76
CA THR A 200 20.78 -9.20 -0.15
C THR A 200 22.14 -9.79 0.23
N ALA A 201 23.22 -9.19 -0.26
CA ALA A 201 24.56 -9.41 0.23
C ALA A 201 24.81 -8.56 1.48
N ILE A 202 25.40 -9.15 2.52
CA ILE A 202 25.67 -8.50 3.80
C ILE A 202 27.15 -8.64 4.10
N PHE A 203 27.88 -7.53 4.06
CA PHE A 203 29.27 -7.45 4.51
C PHE A 203 29.29 -7.08 5.98
N SER A 204 29.91 -7.92 6.80
CA SER A 204 30.10 -7.71 8.24
C SER A 204 31.58 -7.41 8.50
N PRO A 205 31.94 -6.12 8.82
CA PRO A 205 33.31 -5.81 9.22
C PRO A 205 33.75 -6.66 10.43
N THR A 206 35.02 -7.10 10.46
CA THR A 206 35.57 -7.93 11.56
C THR A 206 35.74 -7.12 12.85
N ALA A 207 35.96 -5.80 12.72
CA ALA A 207 36.04 -4.85 13.83
C ALA A 207 35.09 -3.66 13.56
N ALA A 208 34.78 -2.89 14.61
CA ALA A 208 34.06 -1.64 14.44
C ALA A 208 34.80 -0.71 13.48
N LEU A 209 34.03 0.03 12.65
CA LEU A 209 34.59 1.02 11.73
C LEU A 209 35.20 2.19 12.51
N ALA A 210 36.23 2.87 11.97
CA ALA A 210 36.80 4.03 12.59
C ALA A 210 35.81 5.22 12.60
N ALA A 211 35.88 6.04 13.64
CA ALA A 211 34.98 7.18 13.80
C ALA A 211 35.29 8.31 12.78
N ASN A 212 34.23 9.02 12.34
CA ASN A 212 34.32 10.20 11.44
C ASN A 212 35.14 9.92 10.17
N THR A 213 35.09 8.70 9.66
CA THR A 213 35.96 8.22 8.61
C THR A 213 35.18 7.89 7.34
N PRO A 214 35.60 8.36 6.14
CA PRO A 214 34.97 7.96 4.88
C PRO A 214 35.31 6.52 4.50
N TYR A 215 34.36 5.84 3.89
CA TYR A 215 34.48 4.49 3.35
C TYR A 215 33.84 4.41 1.97
N SER A 216 34.34 3.53 1.13
CA SER A 216 33.72 3.14 -0.14
C SER A 216 33.48 1.65 -0.19
N ALA A 217 32.33 1.27 -0.72
CA ALA A 217 31.95 -0.12 -0.93
C ALA A 217 31.78 -0.39 -2.43
N THR A 218 32.14 -1.59 -2.86
CA THR A 218 32.10 -2.01 -4.26
C THR A 218 31.49 -3.42 -4.36
N ILE A 219 30.50 -3.61 -5.24
CA ILE A 219 30.14 -4.93 -5.79
C ILE A 219 30.76 -5.00 -7.18
N THR A 220 31.67 -5.97 -7.38
CA THR A 220 32.35 -6.12 -8.67
C THR A 220 31.51 -6.91 -9.69
N THR A 221 31.90 -6.86 -10.97
CA THR A 221 31.30 -7.65 -12.06
C THR A 221 31.46 -9.17 -11.89
N ALA A 222 32.21 -9.63 -10.87
CA ALA A 222 32.30 -11.05 -10.51
C ALA A 222 30.97 -11.59 -9.93
N ALA A 223 30.12 -10.73 -9.37
CA ALA A 223 28.80 -11.13 -8.89
C ALA A 223 27.91 -11.56 -10.05
N GLN A 224 27.34 -12.79 -9.97
CA GLN A 224 26.49 -13.37 -11.00
C GLN A 224 25.10 -13.66 -10.45
N SER A 225 24.06 -13.46 -11.30
CA SER A 225 22.72 -13.99 -11.02
C SER A 225 22.71 -15.51 -10.98
N ALA A 226 21.66 -16.11 -10.42
CA ALA A 226 21.43 -17.55 -10.45
C ALA A 226 21.35 -18.11 -11.90
N GLN A 227 21.02 -17.28 -12.89
CA GLN A 227 20.98 -17.61 -14.31
C GLN A 227 22.29 -17.30 -15.06
N GLY A 228 23.36 -16.94 -14.32
CA GLY A 228 24.72 -16.78 -14.85
C GLY A 228 25.04 -15.41 -15.48
N ASN A 229 24.16 -14.41 -15.38
CA ASN A 229 24.44 -13.05 -15.78
C ASN A 229 25.33 -12.34 -14.75
N ASN A 230 26.40 -11.70 -15.22
CA ASN A 230 27.22 -10.83 -14.38
C ASN A 230 26.57 -9.44 -14.22
N LEU A 231 26.95 -8.68 -13.18
CA LEU A 231 26.73 -7.24 -13.17
C LEU A 231 27.37 -6.62 -14.42
N ALA A 232 26.67 -5.65 -15.04
CA ALA A 232 27.18 -4.99 -16.25
C ALA A 232 28.44 -4.14 -15.99
N ALA A 233 28.57 -3.58 -14.78
CA ALA A 233 29.71 -2.79 -14.32
C ALA A 233 29.86 -2.92 -12.80
N ASN A 234 31.02 -2.56 -12.26
CA ASN A 234 31.20 -2.44 -10.83
C ASN A 234 30.24 -1.39 -10.27
N PHE A 235 29.54 -1.74 -9.18
CA PHE A 235 28.67 -0.83 -8.47
C PHE A 235 29.39 -0.27 -7.25
N ASN A 236 29.58 1.04 -7.19
CA ASN A 236 30.31 1.73 -6.13
C ASN A 236 29.41 2.71 -5.39
N TRP A 237 29.58 2.79 -4.06
CA TRP A 237 28.96 3.82 -3.23
C TRP A 237 29.86 4.16 -2.05
N SER A 238 29.64 5.30 -1.42
CA SER A 238 30.46 5.80 -0.32
C SER A 238 29.59 6.27 0.84
N PHE A 239 30.18 6.28 2.04
CA PHE A 239 29.54 6.80 3.24
C PHE A 239 30.61 7.27 4.23
N THR A 240 30.22 8.08 5.22
CA THR A 240 31.11 8.52 6.31
C THR A 240 30.52 8.10 7.65
N THR A 241 31.34 7.49 8.49
CA THR A 241 30.93 7.10 9.85
C THR A 241 30.73 8.30 10.75
N GLY A 242 29.91 8.15 11.78
CA GLY A 242 29.77 9.08 12.90
C GLY A 242 30.80 8.83 13.97
N ALA A 243 30.56 9.38 15.16
CA ALA A 243 31.46 9.26 16.31
C ALA A 243 31.20 7.99 17.16
N THR A 244 30.02 7.38 17.08
CA THR A 244 29.58 6.33 18.03
C THR A 244 28.95 5.12 17.32
N ALA A 245 28.97 3.99 18.00
CA ALA A 245 28.20 2.81 17.63
C ALA A 245 26.70 3.02 17.98
N ASN A 246 25.80 2.40 17.22
CA ASN A 246 24.39 2.33 17.60
C ASN A 246 24.19 1.34 18.74
N ALA A 247 23.41 1.72 19.74
CA ALA A 247 22.94 0.86 20.83
C ALA A 247 21.41 0.90 20.99
N THR A 248 20.71 1.63 20.12
CA THR A 248 19.24 1.78 20.19
C THR A 248 18.56 0.56 19.60
N PRO A 249 17.73 -0.18 20.38
CA PRO A 249 16.99 -1.32 19.86
C PRO A 249 16.01 -0.95 18.76
N PRO A 250 15.91 -1.74 17.68
CA PRO A 250 14.88 -1.60 16.68
C PRO A 250 13.50 -1.88 17.27
N THR A 251 12.47 -1.26 16.70
CA THR A 251 11.06 -1.46 17.08
C THR A 251 10.22 -1.78 15.86
N VAL A 252 9.07 -2.45 16.07
CA VAL A 252 8.03 -2.59 15.05
C VAL A 252 7.18 -1.32 15.05
N THR A 253 7.06 -0.65 13.91
CA THR A 253 6.35 0.63 13.75
C THR A 253 4.92 0.44 13.26
N SER A 254 4.66 -0.62 12.48
CA SER A 254 3.32 -0.94 12.02
C SER A 254 3.20 -2.42 11.69
N THR A 255 1.98 -2.94 11.75
CA THR A 255 1.64 -4.31 11.35
C THR A 255 0.43 -4.33 10.42
N ASN A 256 0.37 -5.32 9.56
CA ASN A 256 -0.81 -5.64 8.78
C ASN A 256 -1.00 -7.18 8.80
N PRO A 257 -2.09 -7.70 9.40
CA PRO A 257 -3.18 -6.95 10.06
C PRO A 257 -2.67 -6.12 11.26
N VAL A 258 -3.35 -5.00 11.55
CA VAL A 258 -3.09 -4.24 12.79
C VAL A 258 -3.50 -5.08 14.00
N SER A 259 -2.94 -4.76 15.17
CA SER A 259 -3.30 -5.47 16.41
C SER A 259 -4.80 -5.37 16.68
N THR A 260 -5.40 -6.50 17.10
CA THR A 260 -6.84 -6.67 17.36
C THR A 260 -7.76 -6.54 16.13
N ALA A 261 -7.21 -6.51 14.91
CA ALA A 261 -8.02 -6.52 13.68
C ALA A 261 -8.97 -7.73 13.65
N VAL A 262 -10.20 -7.48 13.22
CA VAL A 262 -11.21 -8.53 13.00
C VAL A 262 -11.59 -8.60 11.53
N ASN A 263 -12.28 -9.67 11.12
CA ASN A 263 -12.67 -9.90 9.72
C ASN A 263 -11.49 -9.91 8.74
N VAL A 264 -10.30 -10.30 9.21
CA VAL A 264 -9.11 -10.39 8.36
C VAL A 264 -9.31 -11.45 7.27
N PRO A 265 -9.01 -11.16 6.00
CA PRO A 265 -9.14 -12.13 4.91
C PRO A 265 -8.36 -13.42 5.14
N LEU A 266 -8.89 -14.56 4.73
CA LEU A 266 -8.25 -15.88 4.95
C LEU A 266 -6.91 -16.02 4.21
N ASN A 267 -6.72 -15.31 3.09
CA ASN A 267 -5.49 -15.29 2.30
C ASN A 267 -4.54 -14.14 2.67
N GLN A 268 -4.74 -13.47 3.82
CA GLN A 268 -3.91 -12.37 4.28
C GLN A 268 -2.49 -12.83 4.63
N LYS A 269 -1.47 -12.17 4.04
CA LYS A 269 -0.08 -12.23 4.50
C LYS A 269 0.08 -11.28 5.68
N ILE A 270 0.92 -11.68 6.64
CA ILE A 270 1.12 -10.93 7.88
C ILE A 270 2.40 -10.13 7.76
N ALA A 271 2.32 -8.81 7.82
CA ALA A 271 3.45 -7.90 7.65
C ALA A 271 3.79 -7.16 8.95
N ALA A 272 5.09 -6.91 9.15
CA ALA A 272 5.60 -6.05 10.22
C ALA A 272 6.67 -5.12 9.65
N THR A 273 6.51 -3.81 9.84
CA THR A 273 7.46 -2.78 9.40
C THR A 273 8.29 -2.31 10.59
N PHE A 274 9.59 -2.20 10.42
CA PHE A 274 10.53 -1.83 11.47
C PHE A 274 10.95 -0.37 11.38
N SER A 275 11.37 0.18 12.51
CA SER A 275 11.85 1.57 12.65
C SER A 275 13.15 1.85 11.89
N VAL A 276 13.95 0.81 11.69
CA VAL A 276 15.27 0.86 11.02
C VAL A 276 15.45 -0.35 10.12
N PRO A 277 16.37 -0.31 9.15
CA PRO A 277 16.71 -1.49 8.36
C PRO A 277 17.23 -2.63 9.25
N MET A 278 16.62 -3.80 9.10
CA MET A 278 16.98 -5.02 9.84
C MET A 278 18.00 -5.85 9.06
N ASN A 279 18.71 -6.72 9.77
CA ASN A 279 19.53 -7.73 9.15
C ASN A 279 18.63 -8.85 8.59
N PRO A 280 18.52 -8.99 7.25
CA PRO A 280 17.60 -9.93 6.61
C PRO A 280 17.79 -11.37 7.10
N ALA A 281 19.04 -11.80 7.29
CA ALA A 281 19.36 -13.14 7.73
C ALA A 281 18.81 -13.48 9.15
N THR A 282 18.62 -12.47 10.01
CA THR A 282 18.00 -12.67 11.33
C THR A 282 16.47 -12.69 11.25
N ILE A 283 15.90 -11.93 10.31
CA ILE A 283 14.44 -11.86 10.11
C ILE A 283 13.92 -13.14 9.45
N SER A 284 14.63 -13.67 8.44
CA SER A 284 14.26 -14.92 7.74
C SER A 284 14.62 -16.20 8.53
N ALA A 285 15.39 -16.06 9.62
CA ALA A 285 15.74 -17.21 10.48
C ALA A 285 14.48 -17.84 11.10
N ALA A 286 14.44 -19.18 11.11
CA ALA A 286 13.33 -19.91 11.68
C ALA A 286 13.07 -19.51 13.14
N GLY A 287 11.80 -19.26 13.49
CA GLY A 287 11.38 -18.86 14.84
C GLY A 287 11.52 -17.37 15.15
N THR A 288 12.09 -16.55 14.25
CA THR A 288 12.16 -15.10 14.46
C THR A 288 10.81 -14.41 14.21
N PHE A 289 10.14 -14.71 13.10
CA PHE A 289 8.78 -14.27 12.82
C PHE A 289 7.86 -15.47 12.75
N THR A 290 6.94 -15.59 13.70
CA THR A 290 6.03 -16.74 13.82
C THR A 290 4.58 -16.27 13.87
N VAL A 291 3.67 -17.15 13.42
CA VAL A 291 2.21 -16.99 13.53
C VAL A 291 1.65 -18.30 14.08
N ALA A 292 0.75 -18.22 15.05
CA ALA A 292 0.09 -19.38 15.62
C ALA A 292 -1.38 -19.06 15.95
N VAL A 293 -2.22 -20.07 16.06
CA VAL A 293 -3.56 -19.92 16.63
C VAL A 293 -3.44 -19.39 18.05
N SER A 294 -4.24 -18.40 18.42
CA SER A 294 -4.16 -17.77 19.74
C SER A 294 -4.58 -18.74 20.86
N GLY A 295 -3.86 -18.70 21.98
CA GLY A 295 -4.09 -19.53 23.17
C GLY A 295 -2.88 -20.38 23.52
N VAL A 296 -2.92 -20.96 24.74
CA VAL A 296 -1.82 -21.83 25.23
C VAL A 296 -1.74 -23.08 24.38
N GLY A 297 -0.56 -23.32 23.76
CA GLY A 297 -0.37 -24.48 22.88
C GLY A 297 -1.02 -24.36 21.51
N GLY A 298 -1.40 -23.17 21.06
CA GLY A 298 -1.98 -22.93 19.75
C GLY A 298 -1.11 -23.45 18.60
N ALA A 299 -1.75 -24.09 17.61
CA ALA A 299 -1.06 -24.66 16.46
C ALA A 299 -0.28 -23.60 15.68
N ALA A 300 0.99 -23.86 15.39
CA ALA A 300 1.81 -23.00 14.54
C ALA A 300 1.29 -23.00 13.10
N VAL A 301 1.24 -21.82 12.48
CA VAL A 301 0.94 -21.67 11.05
C VAL A 301 2.25 -21.89 10.28
N LEU A 302 2.22 -22.83 9.33
CA LEU A 302 3.33 -23.04 8.41
C LEU A 302 3.38 -21.90 7.38
N GLY A 303 4.56 -21.41 7.08
CA GLY A 303 4.73 -20.33 6.12
C GLY A 303 6.19 -19.99 5.87
N THR A 304 6.40 -18.98 5.00
CA THR A 304 7.72 -18.45 4.66
C THR A 304 7.80 -16.99 5.03
N VAL A 305 8.97 -16.53 5.46
CA VAL A 305 9.24 -15.13 5.78
C VAL A 305 10.12 -14.54 4.67
N SER A 306 9.68 -13.39 4.13
CA SER A 306 10.49 -12.56 3.25
C SER A 306 10.72 -11.20 3.92
N TYR A 307 11.82 -10.53 3.57
CA TYR A 307 12.15 -9.20 4.06
C TYR A 307 12.53 -8.29 2.88
N SER A 308 11.89 -7.12 2.78
CA SER A 308 12.14 -6.18 1.70
C SER A 308 11.89 -4.74 2.19
N GLY A 309 12.78 -3.82 1.86
CA GLY A 309 12.78 -2.50 2.47
C GLY A 309 12.96 -2.63 3.99
N ASN A 310 12.03 -2.08 4.77
CA ASN A 310 12.00 -2.24 6.24
C ASN A 310 10.88 -3.19 6.71
N THR A 311 10.30 -3.99 5.81
CA THR A 311 9.10 -4.79 6.10
C THR A 311 9.39 -6.29 5.99
N ALA A 312 9.11 -7.02 7.06
CA ALA A 312 9.03 -8.48 7.06
C ALA A 312 7.60 -8.92 6.71
N VAL A 313 7.46 -9.92 5.85
CA VAL A 313 6.19 -10.48 5.43
C VAL A 313 6.20 -11.99 5.66
N PHE A 314 5.35 -12.47 6.57
CA PHE A 314 5.06 -13.89 6.74
C PHE A 314 3.95 -14.28 5.75
N SER A 315 4.23 -15.23 4.88
CA SER A 315 3.29 -15.77 3.90
C SER A 315 2.83 -17.16 4.35
N PRO A 316 1.59 -17.33 4.85
CA PRO A 316 1.07 -18.65 5.21
C PRO A 316 1.10 -19.60 4.00
N ALA A 317 1.44 -20.88 4.24
CA ALA A 317 1.50 -21.92 3.20
C ALA A 317 0.11 -22.31 2.67
N ALA A 318 -0.94 -22.05 3.44
CA ALA A 318 -2.36 -22.22 3.07
C ALA A 318 -3.18 -21.07 3.65
N ASN A 319 -4.41 -20.89 3.17
CA ASN A 319 -5.34 -19.93 3.75
C ASN A 319 -5.52 -20.19 5.25
N LEU A 320 -5.60 -19.11 6.03
CA LEU A 320 -5.91 -19.16 7.46
C LEU A 320 -7.33 -19.71 7.67
N THR A 321 -7.58 -20.32 8.83
CA THR A 321 -8.91 -20.84 9.19
C THR A 321 -9.88 -19.69 9.46
N ALA A 322 -11.13 -19.81 9.04
CA ALA A 322 -12.17 -18.81 9.27
C ALA A 322 -12.50 -18.63 10.76
N ASN A 323 -12.92 -17.41 11.13
CA ASN A 323 -13.33 -17.03 12.50
C ASN A 323 -12.33 -17.46 13.59
N THR A 324 -11.05 -17.45 13.27
CA THR A 324 -10.01 -17.95 14.16
C THR A 324 -9.11 -16.79 14.57
N SER A 325 -8.81 -16.68 15.88
CA SER A 325 -7.85 -15.73 16.40
C SER A 325 -6.43 -16.26 16.24
N TYR A 326 -5.53 -15.40 15.74
CA TYR A 326 -4.12 -15.68 15.54
C TYR A 326 -3.26 -14.72 16.34
N THR A 327 -2.13 -15.22 16.82
CA THR A 327 -1.07 -14.42 17.45
C THR A 327 0.16 -14.48 16.56
N ALA A 328 0.67 -13.30 16.18
CA ALA A 328 1.92 -13.14 15.46
C ALA A 328 2.99 -12.61 16.41
N THR A 329 4.23 -13.08 16.26
CA THR A 329 5.34 -12.72 17.15
C THR A 329 6.59 -12.46 16.33
N ILE A 330 7.23 -11.31 16.56
CA ILE A 330 8.63 -11.05 16.19
C ILE A 330 9.46 -11.19 17.48
N THR A 331 10.41 -12.12 17.50
CA THR A 331 11.22 -12.35 18.70
C THR A 331 12.43 -11.42 18.77
N THR A 332 13.10 -11.39 19.94
CA THR A 332 14.36 -10.66 20.15
C THR A 332 15.54 -11.23 19.32
N ALA A 333 15.35 -12.35 18.61
CA ALA A 333 16.33 -12.85 17.62
C ALA A 333 16.44 -11.89 16.42
N ALA A 334 15.43 -11.06 16.14
CA ALA A 334 15.46 -10.02 15.13
C ALA A 334 16.47 -8.93 15.53
N LYS A 335 17.48 -8.69 14.67
CA LYS A 335 18.53 -7.69 14.87
C LYS A 335 18.55 -6.70 13.71
N ASP A 336 18.90 -5.45 14.01
CA ASP A 336 19.17 -4.47 12.98
C ASP A 336 20.54 -4.72 12.29
N LEU A 337 20.87 -3.88 11.32
CA LEU A 337 22.14 -3.95 10.60
C LEU A 337 23.36 -3.56 11.46
N THR A 338 23.15 -3.01 12.66
CA THR A 338 24.23 -2.72 13.63
C THR A 338 24.44 -3.87 14.61
N GLY A 339 23.61 -4.92 14.53
CA GLY A 339 23.64 -6.08 15.40
C GLY A 339 22.83 -5.94 16.68
N VAL A 340 22.17 -4.79 16.89
CA VAL A 340 21.32 -4.55 18.07
C VAL A 340 20.00 -5.31 17.91
N ALA A 341 19.67 -6.09 18.93
CA ALA A 341 18.42 -6.88 18.96
C ALA A 341 17.23 -6.02 19.38
N MET A 342 16.02 -6.46 19.08
CA MET A 342 14.81 -5.90 19.67
C MET A 342 14.86 -6.05 21.20
N ALA A 343 14.42 -5.03 21.94
CA ALA A 343 14.46 -5.02 23.41
C ALA A 343 13.55 -6.09 24.04
N ALA A 344 12.44 -6.42 23.38
CA ALA A 344 11.48 -7.45 23.78
C ALA A 344 10.82 -8.05 22.55
N ASN A 345 10.18 -9.22 22.73
CA ASN A 345 9.33 -9.77 21.67
C ASN A 345 8.17 -8.82 21.39
N TYR A 346 7.89 -8.59 20.10
CA TYR A 346 6.71 -7.85 19.66
C TYR A 346 5.60 -8.85 19.32
N VAL A 347 4.50 -8.76 20.04
CA VAL A 347 3.38 -9.71 19.94
C VAL A 347 2.11 -8.95 19.62
N TRP A 348 1.36 -9.39 18.60
CA TRP A 348 0.04 -8.85 18.28
C TRP A 348 -0.90 -9.97 17.86
N SER A 349 -2.21 -9.72 17.93
CA SER A 349 -3.23 -10.68 17.56
C SER A 349 -4.22 -10.09 16.56
N PHE A 350 -4.86 -10.96 15.79
CA PHE A 350 -5.94 -10.61 14.88
C PHE A 350 -6.88 -11.79 14.70
N THR A 351 -8.13 -11.53 14.26
CA THR A 351 -9.12 -12.58 14.03
C THR A 351 -9.55 -12.58 12.57
N THR A 352 -9.53 -13.75 11.95
CA THR A 352 -9.96 -13.92 10.56
C THR A 352 -11.47 -13.79 10.41
N GLY A 353 -11.92 -13.36 9.23
CA GLY A 353 -13.31 -13.39 8.81
C GLY A 353 -13.72 -14.73 8.20
N LEU A 354 -14.77 -14.70 7.38
CA LEU A 354 -15.34 -15.89 6.74
C LEU A 354 -14.77 -16.18 5.35
N ALA A 355 -14.17 -15.20 4.67
CA ALA A 355 -13.81 -15.31 3.27
C ALA A 355 -12.38 -14.79 2.99
N ALA A 356 -11.79 -15.30 1.90
CA ALA A 356 -10.60 -14.73 1.30
C ALA A 356 -10.96 -13.43 0.54
N ASN A 357 -10.03 -12.46 0.52
CA ASN A 357 -10.20 -11.27 -0.31
C ASN A 357 -9.67 -11.54 -1.73
N ALA A 358 -10.51 -11.31 -2.72
CA ALA A 358 -10.17 -11.36 -4.14
C ALA A 358 -10.11 -9.96 -4.79
N GLY A 359 -10.29 -8.89 -4.02
CA GLY A 359 -10.26 -7.51 -4.50
C GLY A 359 -8.89 -7.12 -5.05
N ALA A 360 -8.83 -6.77 -6.34
CA ALA A 360 -7.60 -6.31 -6.98
C ALA A 360 -7.22 -4.91 -6.46
N PRO A 361 -5.94 -4.66 -6.14
CA PRO A 361 -5.46 -3.33 -5.79
C PRO A 361 -5.53 -2.40 -7.01
N THR A 362 -5.75 -1.11 -6.75
CA THR A 362 -5.76 -0.06 -7.78
C THR A 362 -4.80 1.07 -7.40
N VAL A 363 -4.32 1.83 -8.38
CA VAL A 363 -3.60 3.09 -8.15
C VAL A 363 -4.64 4.20 -7.99
N ILE A 364 -4.60 4.92 -6.87
CA ILE A 364 -5.57 5.98 -6.54
C ILE A 364 -5.02 7.39 -6.79
N SER A 365 -3.69 7.56 -6.82
CA SER A 365 -3.07 8.85 -7.16
C SER A 365 -1.64 8.66 -7.66
N THR A 366 -1.17 9.62 -8.49
CA THR A 366 0.20 9.64 -9.01
C THR A 366 0.80 11.05 -8.92
N ILE A 367 2.11 11.11 -8.72
CA ILE A 367 2.88 12.35 -8.85
C ILE A 367 4.11 12.02 -9.71
N PRO A 368 4.26 12.66 -10.89
CA PRO A 368 3.34 13.64 -11.50
C PRO A 368 1.97 13.03 -11.81
N ALA A 369 0.93 13.86 -11.81
CA ALA A 369 -0.40 13.45 -12.26
C ALA A 369 -0.38 13.08 -13.75
N ALA A 370 -1.35 12.27 -14.17
CA ALA A 370 -1.52 11.93 -15.59
C ALA A 370 -1.73 13.21 -16.43
N GLY A 371 -0.98 13.33 -17.54
CA GLY A 371 -1.02 14.50 -18.41
C GLY A 371 -0.30 15.74 -17.87
N ALA A 372 0.35 15.70 -16.71
CA ALA A 372 1.07 16.85 -16.15
C ALA A 372 2.15 17.35 -17.12
N THR A 373 2.26 18.67 -17.25
CA THR A 373 3.28 19.36 -18.05
C THR A 373 4.20 20.20 -17.17
N ASN A 374 5.33 20.62 -17.74
CA ASN A 374 6.34 21.41 -17.01
C ASN A 374 6.87 20.72 -15.73
N VAL A 375 6.89 19.38 -15.73
CA VAL A 375 7.39 18.60 -14.59
C VAL A 375 8.90 18.85 -14.42
N PRO A 376 9.40 19.13 -13.20
CA PRO A 376 10.82 19.35 -12.95
C PRO A 376 11.70 18.18 -13.38
N LEU A 377 12.91 18.46 -13.87
CA LEU A 377 13.82 17.40 -14.39
C LEU A 377 14.27 16.44 -13.28
N ASN A 378 14.33 16.87 -12.03
CA ASN A 378 14.69 16.06 -10.85
C ASN A 378 13.49 15.43 -10.15
N GLN A 379 12.31 15.38 -10.80
CA GLN A 379 11.09 14.81 -10.22
C GLN A 379 11.19 13.29 -10.09
N LYS A 380 10.97 12.76 -8.88
CA LYS A 380 10.66 11.34 -8.64
C LYS A 380 9.22 11.05 -9.03
N VAL A 381 8.96 9.83 -9.47
CA VAL A 381 7.61 9.41 -9.90
C VAL A 381 7.00 8.53 -8.84
N SER A 382 5.83 8.88 -8.30
CA SER A 382 5.16 8.11 -7.26
C SER A 382 3.77 7.63 -7.67
N ALA A 383 3.37 6.50 -7.10
CA ALA A 383 2.03 5.93 -7.23
C ALA A 383 1.54 5.46 -5.85
N THR A 384 0.35 5.90 -5.45
CA THR A 384 -0.30 5.50 -4.19
C THR A 384 -1.39 4.49 -4.50
N PHE A 385 -1.42 3.39 -3.76
CA PHE A 385 -2.35 2.29 -3.94
C PHE A 385 -3.53 2.36 -2.98
N SER A 386 -4.66 1.76 -3.39
CA SER A 386 -5.89 1.65 -2.60
C SER A 386 -5.74 0.78 -1.34
N THR A 387 -4.73 -0.07 -1.28
CA THR A 387 -4.47 -1.01 -0.17
C THR A 387 -2.96 -1.23 0.00
N ALA A 388 -2.57 -1.79 1.14
CA ALA A 388 -1.18 -2.18 1.37
C ALA A 388 -0.73 -3.25 0.37
N MET A 389 0.39 -3.01 -0.29
CA MET A 389 0.99 -3.89 -1.28
C MET A 389 2.06 -4.78 -0.64
N ASN A 390 2.34 -5.91 -1.27
CA ASN A 390 3.49 -6.74 -0.90
C ASN A 390 4.79 -6.06 -1.42
N PRO A 391 5.66 -5.57 -0.53
CA PRO A 391 6.85 -4.84 -0.94
C PRO A 391 7.75 -5.63 -1.90
N ALA A 392 7.86 -6.95 -1.71
CA ALA A 392 8.69 -7.79 -2.57
C ALA A 392 8.24 -7.77 -4.04
N THR A 393 6.93 -7.60 -4.31
CA THR A 393 6.39 -7.52 -5.67
C THR A 393 6.52 -6.11 -6.26
N ILE A 394 6.39 -5.06 -5.43
CA ILE A 394 6.53 -3.67 -5.87
C ILE A 394 7.98 -3.35 -6.21
N LEU A 395 8.93 -3.82 -5.40
CA LEU A 395 10.35 -3.59 -5.59
C LEU A 395 10.97 -4.51 -6.67
N ALA A 396 10.22 -5.51 -7.14
CA ALA A 396 10.67 -6.40 -8.20
C ALA A 396 10.91 -5.62 -9.52
N PRO A 397 12.02 -5.92 -10.23
CA PRO A 397 12.33 -5.27 -11.50
C PRO A 397 11.20 -5.42 -12.51
N GLY A 398 10.90 -4.35 -13.25
CA GLY A 398 9.84 -4.34 -14.25
C GLY A 398 8.43 -4.19 -13.68
N THR A 399 8.25 -4.17 -12.36
CA THR A 399 6.92 -3.92 -11.76
C THR A 399 6.55 -2.44 -11.83
N PHE A 400 7.47 -1.54 -11.47
CA PHE A 400 7.31 -0.09 -11.66
C PHE A 400 8.41 0.41 -12.60
N THR A 401 8.02 0.87 -13.80
CA THR A 401 8.95 1.30 -14.84
C THR A 401 8.65 2.72 -15.31
N LEU A 402 9.68 3.39 -15.85
CA LEU A 402 9.60 4.69 -16.49
C LEU A 402 10.35 4.63 -17.82
N ALA A 403 9.76 5.13 -18.89
CA ALA A 403 10.40 5.21 -20.19
C ALA A 403 10.02 6.49 -20.94
N ALA A 404 10.88 6.97 -21.84
CA ALA A 404 10.51 8.03 -22.77
C ALA A 404 9.40 7.51 -23.69
N THR A 405 8.32 8.28 -23.86
CA THR A 405 7.14 7.86 -24.64
C THR A 405 7.51 7.66 -26.12
N VAL A 406 8.34 8.54 -26.67
CA VAL A 406 8.88 8.40 -28.03
C VAL A 406 10.20 7.64 -27.95
N GLY A 407 10.31 6.58 -28.74
CA GLY A 407 11.50 5.72 -28.79
C GLY A 407 11.58 4.64 -27.71
N GLY A 408 10.70 4.65 -26.71
CA GLY A 408 10.60 3.59 -25.69
C GLY A 408 11.84 3.44 -24.80
N THR A 409 12.75 4.42 -24.78
CA THR A 409 14.00 4.32 -24.00
C THR A 409 13.70 4.25 -22.52
N SER A 410 14.07 3.14 -21.88
CA SER A 410 13.90 2.93 -20.44
C SER A 410 14.76 3.91 -19.63
N VAL A 411 14.18 4.50 -18.59
CA VAL A 411 14.87 5.35 -17.62
C VAL A 411 15.41 4.45 -16.50
N PRO A 412 16.73 4.40 -16.27
CA PRO A 412 17.29 3.70 -15.12
C PRO A 412 16.90 4.39 -13.81
N GLY A 413 16.50 3.61 -12.81
CA GLY A 413 16.08 4.15 -11.51
C GLY A 413 15.88 3.06 -10.47
N ILE A 414 15.60 3.49 -9.24
CA ILE A 414 15.37 2.64 -8.07
C ILE A 414 13.95 2.86 -7.58
N VAL A 415 13.25 1.76 -7.28
CA VAL A 415 11.91 1.80 -6.65
C VAL A 415 12.06 1.63 -5.14
N SER A 416 11.35 2.45 -4.38
CA SER A 416 11.17 2.32 -2.93
C SER A 416 9.68 2.28 -2.60
N TYR A 417 9.31 1.72 -1.45
CA TYR A 417 7.90 1.58 -1.04
C TYR A 417 7.76 1.88 0.46
N SER A 418 6.82 2.75 0.80
CA SER A 418 6.50 3.11 2.19
C SER A 418 5.00 3.41 2.33
N GLY A 419 4.39 2.92 3.41
CA GLY A 419 2.94 2.99 3.57
C GLY A 419 2.24 2.29 2.40
N ASN A 420 1.42 3.03 1.65
CA ASN A 420 0.77 2.55 0.43
C ASN A 420 1.35 3.18 -0.85
N THR A 421 2.53 3.82 -0.77
CA THR A 421 3.10 4.59 -1.89
C THR A 421 4.42 3.99 -2.38
N ALA A 422 4.48 3.69 -3.68
CA ALA A 422 5.72 3.36 -4.39
C ALA A 422 6.32 4.63 -4.99
N VAL A 423 7.64 4.76 -4.93
CA VAL A 423 8.39 5.89 -5.48
C VAL A 423 9.51 5.37 -6.39
N PHE A 424 9.46 5.73 -7.67
CA PHE A 424 10.53 5.51 -8.63
C PHE A 424 11.46 6.73 -8.62
N THR A 425 12.73 6.52 -8.31
CA THR A 425 13.77 7.55 -8.29
C THR A 425 14.67 7.35 -9.50
N PRO A 426 14.62 8.22 -10.53
CA PRO A 426 15.57 8.18 -11.64
C PRO A 426 17.02 8.34 -11.16
N ASN A 427 17.95 7.61 -11.75
CA ASN A 427 19.39 7.71 -11.41
C ASN A 427 20.03 9.03 -11.82
N ALA A 428 19.40 9.77 -12.75
CA ALA A 428 19.82 11.09 -13.21
C ALA A 428 18.58 11.95 -13.50
N ASN A 429 18.75 13.24 -13.65
CA ASN A 429 17.69 14.14 -14.08
C ASN A 429 17.08 13.67 -15.40
N LEU A 430 15.76 13.78 -15.51
CA LEU A 430 15.03 13.50 -16.74
C LEU A 430 15.42 14.51 -17.82
N THR A 431 15.29 14.13 -19.10
CA THR A 431 15.57 15.02 -20.23
C THR A 431 14.48 16.10 -20.34
N ALA A 432 14.88 17.32 -20.66
CA ALA A 432 13.97 18.45 -20.81
C ALA A 432 13.00 18.27 -21.98
N SER A 433 11.79 18.85 -21.86
CA SER A 433 10.74 18.86 -22.89
C SER A 433 10.40 17.46 -23.43
N THR A 434 10.55 16.43 -22.61
CA THR A 434 10.37 15.03 -23.00
C THR A 434 9.14 14.45 -22.33
N GLN A 435 8.31 13.76 -23.10
CA GLN A 435 7.19 13.00 -22.55
C GLN A 435 7.69 11.65 -22.05
N TYR A 436 7.30 11.30 -20.83
CA TYR A 436 7.59 10.04 -20.18
C TYR A 436 6.32 9.26 -19.91
N THR A 437 6.39 7.94 -20.03
CA THR A 437 5.36 7.00 -19.65
C THR A 437 5.83 6.17 -18.48
N ALA A 438 5.07 6.20 -17.39
CA ALA A 438 5.25 5.38 -16.20
C ALA A 438 4.25 4.22 -16.21
N THR A 439 4.67 3.04 -15.78
CA THR A 439 3.84 1.83 -15.77
C THR A 439 4.02 1.07 -14.46
N ILE A 440 2.90 0.75 -13.79
CA ILE A 440 2.83 -0.29 -12.77
C ILE A 440 2.20 -1.51 -13.42
N THR A 441 2.92 -2.64 -13.44
CA THR A 441 2.45 -3.86 -14.10
C THR A 441 1.57 -4.71 -13.17
N THR A 442 0.87 -5.69 -13.76
CA THR A 442 0.09 -6.70 -13.01
C THR A 442 0.94 -7.60 -12.11
N ALA A 443 2.29 -7.51 -12.17
CA ALA A 443 3.17 -8.16 -11.21
C ALA A 443 3.02 -7.61 -9.78
N ALA A 444 2.52 -6.37 -9.63
CA ALA A 444 2.23 -5.75 -8.34
C ALA A 444 1.07 -6.48 -7.64
N GLN A 445 1.31 -7.00 -6.44
CA GLN A 445 0.31 -7.72 -5.63
C GLN A 445 0.11 -7.04 -4.28
N ASN A 446 -1.11 -7.10 -3.78
CA ASN A 446 -1.40 -6.70 -2.40
C ASN A 446 -0.97 -7.78 -1.38
N LEU A 447 -1.18 -7.53 -0.09
CA LEU A 447 -0.85 -8.49 0.97
C LEU A 447 -1.81 -9.70 1.03
N THR A 448 -2.89 -9.74 0.24
CA THR A 448 -3.70 -10.95 0.07
C THR A 448 -3.23 -11.80 -1.11
N GLY A 449 -2.16 -11.40 -1.80
CA GLY A 449 -1.62 -12.07 -2.97
C GLY A 449 -2.39 -11.78 -4.27
N THR A 450 -3.36 -10.87 -4.23
CA THR A 450 -4.13 -10.50 -5.42
C THR A 450 -3.34 -9.47 -6.24
N ALA A 451 -3.16 -9.74 -7.51
CA ALA A 451 -2.48 -8.85 -8.46
C ALA A 451 -3.40 -7.70 -8.90
N MET A 452 -2.80 -6.63 -9.44
CA MET A 452 -3.56 -5.61 -10.16
C MET A 452 -4.27 -6.24 -11.37
N ALA A 453 -5.52 -5.82 -11.63
CA ALA A 453 -6.35 -6.39 -12.70
C ALA A 453 -5.79 -6.09 -14.11
N ALA A 454 -5.11 -4.96 -14.27
CA ALA A 454 -4.44 -4.54 -15.49
C ALA A 454 -3.23 -3.68 -15.16
N ASN A 455 -2.34 -3.50 -16.15
CA ASN A 455 -1.26 -2.53 -16.01
C ASN A 455 -1.85 -1.12 -15.86
N PHE A 456 -1.34 -0.36 -14.90
CA PHE A 456 -1.68 1.05 -14.75
C PHE A 456 -0.62 1.90 -15.44
N VAL A 457 -1.04 2.66 -16.45
CA VAL A 457 -0.14 3.43 -17.32
C VAL A 457 -0.54 4.90 -17.29
N TRP A 458 0.42 5.80 -17.08
CA TRP A 458 0.19 7.24 -17.20
C TRP A 458 1.41 7.94 -17.78
N SER A 459 1.22 9.13 -18.33
CA SER A 459 2.29 9.92 -18.92
C SER A 459 2.32 11.34 -18.39
N PHE A 460 3.49 11.97 -18.47
CA PHE A 460 3.71 13.37 -18.12
C PHE A 460 4.84 13.93 -19.01
N THR A 461 4.92 15.27 -19.10
CA THR A 461 5.95 15.95 -19.89
C THR A 461 6.81 16.82 -19.00
N THR A 462 8.12 16.68 -19.09
CA THR A 462 9.09 17.49 -18.35
C THR A 462 9.13 18.93 -18.88
N GLY A 463 9.44 19.85 -17.97
CA GLY A 463 9.78 21.24 -18.28
C GLY A 463 11.22 21.40 -18.75
N LEU A 464 11.73 22.61 -18.61
CA LEU A 464 13.10 22.95 -19.05
C LEU A 464 14.13 22.88 -17.91
N THR A 465 13.70 22.91 -16.65
CA THR A 465 14.58 23.08 -15.49
C THR A 465 14.27 22.08 -14.38
N ALA A 466 15.28 21.78 -13.58
CA ALA A 466 15.09 21.11 -12.29
C ALA A 466 14.48 22.09 -11.27
N ASN A 467 13.69 21.55 -10.34
CA ASN A 467 13.23 22.35 -9.20
C ASN A 467 14.39 22.59 -8.23
N ALA A 468 14.57 23.83 -7.79
CA ALA A 468 15.55 24.22 -6.78
C ALA A 468 14.90 24.71 -5.47
N SER A 469 13.57 24.81 -5.43
CA SER A 469 12.84 25.29 -4.25
C SER A 469 12.82 24.24 -3.14
N ALA A 470 13.34 24.61 -1.98
CA ALA A 470 13.38 23.73 -0.83
C ALA A 470 12.00 23.65 -0.15
N PRO A 471 11.58 22.46 0.32
CA PRO A 471 10.37 22.29 1.11
C PRO A 471 10.51 22.95 2.48
N THR A 472 9.38 23.43 3.02
CA THR A 472 9.27 23.97 4.39
C THR A 472 8.05 23.36 5.08
N ILE A 473 8.00 23.47 6.42
CA ILE A 473 6.78 23.18 7.17
C ILE A 473 5.91 24.44 7.14
N THR A 474 4.63 24.29 6.79
CA THR A 474 3.66 25.38 6.70
C THR A 474 2.73 25.45 7.89
N VAL A 475 2.41 24.28 8.51
CA VAL A 475 1.52 24.18 9.68
C VAL A 475 2.01 23.04 10.58
N THR A 476 1.91 23.23 11.90
CA THR A 476 2.08 22.15 12.89
C THR A 476 0.85 22.02 13.76
N ASN A 477 0.54 20.81 14.19
CA ASN A 477 -0.50 20.54 15.18
C ASN A 477 0.01 19.45 16.14
N PRO A 478 0.18 19.72 17.45
CA PRO A 478 -0.08 21.01 18.11
C PRO A 478 0.79 22.15 17.55
N VAL A 479 0.26 23.38 17.59
CA VAL A 479 1.05 24.56 17.24
C VAL A 479 2.17 24.79 18.27
N SER A 480 3.23 25.50 17.88
CA SER A 480 4.33 25.84 18.79
C SER A 480 3.82 26.59 20.02
N ALA A 481 4.36 26.21 21.19
CA ALA A 481 3.99 26.72 22.51
C ALA A 481 2.55 26.43 22.97
N ALA A 482 1.82 25.53 22.27
CA ALA A 482 0.50 25.09 22.73
C ALA A 482 0.59 24.47 24.14
N ILE A 483 -0.37 24.82 25.00
CA ILE A 483 -0.52 24.27 26.35
C ILE A 483 -1.83 23.49 26.47
N ASN A 484 -1.95 22.64 27.47
CA ASN A 484 -3.11 21.77 27.67
C ASN A 484 -3.46 20.88 26.46
N VAL A 485 -2.45 20.47 25.73
CA VAL A 485 -2.63 19.56 24.58
C VAL A 485 -3.10 18.19 25.09
N PRO A 486 -4.17 17.62 24.56
CA PRO A 486 -4.66 16.31 25.00
C PRO A 486 -3.58 15.23 25.01
N ALA A 487 -3.60 14.39 26.06
CA ALA A 487 -2.56 13.37 26.25
C ALA A 487 -2.45 12.33 25.12
N ASN A 488 -3.55 12.06 24.42
CA ASN A 488 -3.61 11.10 23.30
C ASN A 488 -3.53 11.79 21.91
N THR A 489 -3.03 13.04 21.84
CA THR A 489 -2.87 13.77 20.59
C THR A 489 -1.89 13.09 19.63
N THR A 490 -2.16 13.22 18.33
CA THR A 490 -1.14 13.01 17.29
C THR A 490 -0.41 14.31 17.00
N VAL A 491 0.84 14.21 16.58
CA VAL A 491 1.65 15.39 16.24
C VAL A 491 1.81 15.46 14.73
N ASN A 492 1.38 16.56 14.12
CA ASN A 492 1.33 16.70 12.66
C ASN A 492 2.24 17.82 12.17
N ALA A 493 2.84 17.60 11.00
CA ALA A 493 3.57 18.61 10.24
C ALA A 493 3.06 18.62 8.79
N THR A 494 2.56 19.77 8.32
CA THR A 494 2.13 19.95 6.92
C THR A 494 3.25 20.59 6.15
N PHE A 495 3.59 20.03 4.98
CA PHE A 495 4.67 20.52 4.13
C PHE A 495 4.15 21.42 3.01
N SER A 496 5.04 22.30 2.50
CA SER A 496 4.74 23.20 1.39
C SER A 496 4.59 22.50 0.02
N VAL A 497 5.16 21.31 -0.11
CA VAL A 497 5.16 20.50 -1.35
C VAL A 497 5.10 19.01 -1.01
N ALA A 498 4.83 18.18 -2.02
CA ALA A 498 4.84 16.73 -1.88
C ALA A 498 6.25 16.22 -1.49
N MET A 499 6.28 15.45 -0.41
CA MET A 499 7.50 14.86 0.13
C MET A 499 7.68 13.41 -0.35
N ASP A 500 8.92 12.93 -0.30
CA ASP A 500 9.24 11.53 -0.49
C ASP A 500 8.88 10.73 0.78
N PRO A 501 7.84 9.88 0.75
CA PRO A 501 7.38 9.15 1.93
C PRO A 501 8.46 8.28 2.57
N THR A 502 9.42 7.81 1.79
CA THR A 502 10.50 6.93 2.26
C THR A 502 11.52 7.65 3.14
N THR A 503 11.53 8.98 3.10
CA THR A 503 12.39 9.84 3.93
C THR A 503 11.72 10.28 5.24
N ILE A 504 10.40 10.04 5.38
CA ILE A 504 9.62 10.40 6.57
C ILE A 504 9.45 9.16 7.45
N THR A 505 10.25 9.09 8.50
CA THR A 505 10.36 7.93 9.39
C THR A 505 10.41 8.36 10.84
N ASN A 506 10.37 7.43 11.78
CA ASN A 506 10.56 7.71 13.22
C ASN A 506 11.94 8.29 13.57
N LEU A 507 12.93 8.19 12.65
CA LEU A 507 14.24 8.80 12.83
C LEU A 507 14.29 10.25 12.32
N THR A 508 13.39 10.60 11.41
CA THR A 508 13.38 11.92 10.76
C THR A 508 12.25 12.82 11.23
N PHE A 509 11.16 12.22 11.79
CA PHE A 509 10.13 12.93 12.53
C PHE A 509 10.08 12.35 13.95
N THR A 510 10.56 13.11 14.93
CA THR A 510 10.73 12.66 16.31
C THR A 510 9.89 13.48 17.27
N LEU A 511 9.52 12.85 18.39
CA LEU A 511 8.91 13.49 19.55
C LEU A 511 9.71 13.10 20.80
N ASN A 512 10.17 14.08 21.54
CA ASN A 512 10.96 13.86 22.76
C ASN A 512 10.36 14.64 23.94
N ILE A 513 10.64 14.22 25.17
CA ILE A 513 10.43 15.08 26.34
C ILE A 513 11.38 16.27 26.21
N ALA A 514 10.88 17.49 26.39
CA ALA A 514 11.67 18.71 26.23
C ALA A 514 12.87 18.75 27.20
N GLY A 515 13.90 19.52 26.83
CA GLY A 515 15.12 19.63 27.65
C GLY A 515 16.11 18.47 27.49
N GLY A 516 16.05 17.73 26.35
CA GLY A 516 16.95 16.59 26.11
C GLY A 516 16.47 15.28 26.75
N GLY A 517 15.20 15.22 27.13
CA GLY A 517 14.61 14.02 27.74
C GLY A 517 14.39 12.87 26.75
N ALA A 518 13.83 11.75 27.24
CA ALA A 518 13.65 10.51 26.51
C ALA A 518 12.79 10.69 25.25
N ALA A 519 13.10 9.92 24.22
CA ALA A 519 12.26 9.80 23.02
C ALA A 519 10.93 9.14 23.33
N VAL A 520 9.85 9.71 22.77
CA VAL A 520 8.51 9.13 22.84
C VAL A 520 8.39 8.05 21.76
N ALA A 521 8.02 6.83 22.18
CA ALA A 521 7.72 5.77 21.26
C ALA A 521 6.45 6.08 20.46
N GLY A 522 6.46 5.85 19.15
CA GLY A 522 5.32 6.14 18.29
C GLY A 522 5.53 5.64 16.86
N THR A 523 4.54 5.88 16.02
CA THR A 523 4.59 5.58 14.58
C THR A 523 4.48 6.85 13.76
N VAL A 524 5.17 6.88 12.60
CA VAL A 524 5.10 7.99 11.66
C VAL A 524 4.44 7.53 10.38
N SER A 525 3.50 8.32 9.88
CA SER A 525 2.86 8.13 8.59
C SER A 525 2.88 9.43 7.78
N TYR A 526 2.75 9.34 6.46
CA TYR A 526 2.65 10.50 5.58
C TYR A 526 1.52 10.32 4.57
N ASN A 527 0.69 11.32 4.44
CA ASN A 527 -0.37 11.37 3.45
C ASN A 527 0.02 12.34 2.32
N PRO A 528 0.32 11.84 1.11
CA PRO A 528 0.77 12.69 0.00
C PRO A 528 -0.34 13.58 -0.58
N ALA A 529 -1.62 13.25 -0.37
CA ALA A 529 -2.74 14.07 -0.84
C ALA A 529 -2.94 15.32 0.01
N THR A 530 -2.70 15.23 1.33
CA THR A 530 -2.84 16.35 2.28
C THR A 530 -1.50 16.99 2.62
N LEU A 531 -0.38 16.42 2.18
CA LEU A 531 1.00 16.82 2.49
C LEU A 531 1.33 16.77 3.99
N ILE A 532 0.62 15.94 4.77
CA ILE A 532 0.73 15.87 6.23
C ILE A 532 1.53 14.63 6.66
N ALA A 533 2.60 14.84 7.43
CA ALA A 533 3.21 13.79 8.23
C ALA A 533 2.60 13.79 9.63
N THR A 534 2.28 12.59 10.13
CA THR A 534 1.66 12.38 11.44
C THR A 534 2.53 11.46 12.30
N PHE A 535 2.94 11.94 13.47
CA PHE A 535 3.52 11.11 14.53
C PHE A 535 2.40 10.72 15.49
N THR A 536 2.19 9.42 15.68
CA THR A 536 1.19 8.86 16.60
C THR A 536 1.93 8.21 17.78
N PRO A 537 1.90 8.80 19.00
CA PRO A 537 2.50 8.19 20.19
C PRO A 537 1.90 6.80 20.46
N SER A 538 2.73 5.84 20.88
CA SER A 538 2.29 4.48 21.25
C SER A 538 1.53 4.41 22.59
N ALA A 539 1.66 5.43 23.40
CA ALA A 539 0.96 5.61 24.67
C ALA A 539 0.60 7.08 24.87
N ASN A 540 -0.37 7.35 25.73
CA ASN A 540 -0.74 8.71 26.07
C ASN A 540 0.46 9.50 26.61
N LEU A 541 0.59 10.74 26.20
CA LEU A 541 1.59 11.68 26.71
C LEU A 541 1.35 11.96 28.20
N VAL A 542 2.42 12.21 28.94
CA VAL A 542 2.34 12.49 30.37
C VAL A 542 1.85 13.93 30.58
N SER A 543 0.78 14.09 31.34
CA SER A 543 0.19 15.39 31.68
C SER A 543 1.20 16.32 32.37
N GLY A 544 1.17 17.60 32.04
CA GLY A 544 2.07 18.63 32.57
C GLY A 544 3.48 18.58 31.97
N THR A 545 3.76 17.59 31.13
CA THR A 545 5.07 17.41 30.51
C THR A 545 5.16 18.21 29.19
N GLN A 546 6.23 18.96 29.03
CA GLN A 546 6.56 19.63 27.78
C GLN A 546 7.27 18.65 26.83
N TYR A 547 6.83 18.64 25.59
CA TYR A 547 7.40 17.83 24.51
C TYR A 547 7.99 18.71 23.40
N THR A 548 9.05 18.21 22.77
CA THR A 548 9.66 18.80 21.58
C THR A 548 9.45 17.86 20.40
N ALA A 549 8.76 18.35 19.39
CA ALA A 549 8.64 17.66 18.09
C ALA A 549 9.62 18.26 17.09
N ALA A 550 10.22 17.41 16.25
CA ALA A 550 11.20 17.85 15.26
C ALA A 550 11.11 17.02 13.98
N VAL A 551 11.18 17.69 12.84
CA VAL A 551 11.36 17.06 11.52
C VAL A 551 12.76 17.45 11.01
N SER A 552 13.60 16.45 10.77
CA SER A 552 15.01 16.68 10.37
C SER A 552 15.11 17.08 8.89
N ASN A 553 16.24 17.69 8.51
CA ASN A 553 16.56 18.01 7.11
C ASN A 553 16.89 16.78 6.25
N GLN A 554 16.88 15.58 6.81
CA GLN A 554 16.97 14.34 6.03
C GLN A 554 15.67 14.02 5.30
N VAL A 555 14.54 14.64 5.71
CA VAL A 555 13.28 14.59 4.98
C VAL A 555 13.42 15.40 3.69
N LYS A 556 13.05 14.77 2.57
CA LYS A 556 13.23 15.36 1.23
C LYS A 556 11.92 15.43 0.47
N SER A 557 11.81 16.43 -0.42
CA SER A 557 10.73 16.50 -1.40
C SER A 557 10.83 15.38 -2.44
N LEU A 558 9.77 15.19 -3.23
CA LEU A 558 9.81 14.32 -4.42
C LEU A 558 10.74 14.84 -5.54
N THR A 559 11.33 16.04 -5.39
CA THR A 559 12.42 16.53 -6.24
C THR A 559 13.81 16.31 -5.63
N GLY A 560 13.88 15.59 -4.48
CA GLY A 560 15.11 15.22 -3.81
C GLY A 560 15.74 16.32 -2.94
N ILE A 561 15.05 17.47 -2.79
CA ILE A 561 15.56 18.62 -2.05
C ILE A 561 15.22 18.46 -0.56
N ALA A 562 16.19 18.70 0.30
CA ALA A 562 16.05 18.59 1.75
C ALA A 562 15.15 19.68 2.35
N LEU A 563 14.46 19.34 3.43
CA LEU A 563 13.68 20.28 4.23
C LEU A 563 14.58 21.39 4.78
N VAL A 564 14.11 22.62 4.69
CA VAL A 564 14.78 23.80 5.28
C VAL A 564 13.88 24.47 6.32
N ALA A 565 14.45 25.33 7.14
CA ALA A 565 13.71 26.15 8.07
C ALA A 565 12.73 27.07 7.30
N GLY A 566 11.50 27.16 7.77
CA GLY A 566 10.45 28.05 7.27
C GLY A 566 10.02 29.05 8.33
N VAL A 567 8.86 29.66 8.12
CA VAL A 567 8.23 30.59 9.09
C VAL A 567 7.72 29.83 10.31
N VAL A 568 7.25 28.59 10.13
CA VAL A 568 6.78 27.74 11.23
C VAL A 568 7.99 27.14 11.95
N PRO A 569 8.06 27.24 13.30
CA PRO A 569 9.18 26.68 14.07
C PRO A 569 9.36 25.18 13.86
N ASN A 570 10.59 24.75 13.64
CA ASN A 570 11.01 23.35 13.60
C ASN A 570 12.46 23.26 14.12
N PRO A 571 12.68 22.67 15.31
CA PRO A 571 11.73 22.01 16.19
C PRO A 571 10.70 22.95 16.85
N TRP A 572 9.59 22.37 17.37
CA TRP A 572 8.56 23.10 18.11
C TRP A 572 8.20 22.38 19.39
N ASN A 573 7.75 23.16 20.39
CA ASN A 573 7.40 22.63 21.70
C ASN A 573 5.90 22.76 21.97
N PHE A 574 5.34 21.84 22.75
CA PHE A 574 4.00 21.94 23.32
C PHE A 574 3.94 21.23 24.66
N THR A 575 2.97 21.58 25.52
CA THR A 575 2.80 20.95 26.85
C THR A 575 1.52 20.12 26.85
N ALA A 576 1.66 18.83 27.19
CA ALA A 576 0.51 17.96 27.37
C ALA A 576 -0.26 18.37 28.62
N GLY A 577 -1.60 18.45 28.50
CA GLY A 577 -2.51 18.75 29.60
C GLY A 577 -2.94 17.50 30.37
N GLY A 578 -3.72 17.69 31.44
CA GLY A 578 -4.40 16.59 32.12
C GLY A 578 -5.39 15.88 31.19
N SER A 579 -5.69 14.63 31.48
CA SER A 579 -6.69 13.86 30.71
C SER A 579 -8.02 14.62 30.73
N ILE A 580 -8.27 15.40 29.70
CA ILE A 580 -9.57 16.01 29.47
C ILE A 580 -10.32 15.01 28.59
N GLY A 581 -11.24 14.26 29.12
CA GLY A 581 -12.19 13.41 28.45
C GLY A 581 -11.81 12.74 27.12
N PRO A 582 -12.59 11.87 26.56
CA PRO A 582 -12.28 11.21 25.29
C PRO A 582 -12.13 12.25 24.18
N ILE A 583 -11.06 12.18 23.38
CA ILE A 583 -10.96 12.97 22.14
C ILE A 583 -11.91 12.38 21.10
N GLY A 584 -12.56 13.25 20.34
CA GLY A 584 -13.35 12.84 19.16
C GLY A 584 -12.48 12.07 18.15
N PRO A 585 -13.04 11.10 17.45
CA PRO A 585 -12.31 10.39 16.40
C PRO A 585 -11.95 11.35 15.27
N PRO A 586 -10.79 11.19 14.62
CA PRO A 586 -10.53 11.91 13.38
C PRO A 586 -11.54 11.45 12.32
N LEU A 587 -12.23 12.41 11.70
CA LEU A 587 -13.21 12.13 10.65
C LEU A 587 -12.60 12.11 9.25
N GLY A 588 -11.33 12.53 9.09
CA GLY A 588 -10.63 12.54 7.81
C GLY A 588 -11.46 13.21 6.70
N ALA A 589 -11.59 12.57 5.55
CA ALA A 589 -12.39 13.06 4.43
C ALA A 589 -13.90 13.15 4.76
N ALA A 590 -14.40 12.38 5.74
CA ALA A 590 -15.80 12.48 6.17
C ALA A 590 -16.10 13.79 6.95
N ALA A 591 -15.10 14.58 7.31
CA ALA A 591 -15.28 15.79 8.12
C ALA A 591 -16.09 16.89 7.42
N THR A 592 -16.08 16.98 6.10
CA THR A 592 -16.83 17.97 5.32
C THR A 592 -18.26 17.55 5.00
N PHE A 593 -18.57 16.25 5.18
CA PHE A 593 -19.89 15.72 4.83
C PHE A 593 -20.92 16.01 5.91
N GLY A 594 -22.02 16.65 5.52
CA GLY A 594 -23.22 16.77 6.35
C GLY A 594 -24.00 15.46 6.42
N THR A 595 -24.07 14.75 5.28
CA THR A 595 -24.66 13.42 5.22
C THR A 595 -23.87 12.47 4.32
N PHE A 596 -23.83 11.20 4.70
CA PHE A 596 -23.21 10.14 3.91
C PHE A 596 -24.04 8.85 3.98
N GLY A 597 -24.47 8.32 2.84
CA GLY A 597 -25.45 7.23 2.74
C GLY A 597 -24.85 5.86 2.39
N GLY A 598 -23.61 5.54 2.84
CA GLY A 598 -22.98 4.26 2.59
C GLY A 598 -23.02 3.84 1.13
N GLY A 599 -23.30 2.54 0.89
CA GLY A 599 -23.55 1.99 -0.45
C GLY A 599 -25.02 2.04 -0.91
N ALA A 600 -25.92 2.61 -0.10
CA ALA A 600 -27.36 2.59 -0.36
C ALA A 600 -27.93 3.95 -0.83
N GLY A 601 -27.16 5.04 -0.74
CA GLY A 601 -27.54 6.34 -1.26
C GLY A 601 -28.17 7.30 -0.25
N MET A 602 -28.77 8.36 -0.78
CA MET A 602 -29.30 9.50 -0.03
C MET A 602 -30.69 9.85 -0.55
N THR A 603 -31.65 10.10 0.35
CA THR A 603 -33.01 10.45 -0.06
C THR A 603 -33.50 11.69 0.70
N ASN A 604 -33.90 12.71 -0.02
CA ASN A 604 -34.68 13.80 0.52
C ASN A 604 -36.17 13.61 0.12
N GLN A 605 -37.05 13.76 1.09
CA GLN A 605 -38.50 13.67 0.90
C GLN A 605 -39.24 14.96 1.33
N GLY A 606 -38.54 16.12 1.34
CA GLY A 606 -39.08 17.39 1.75
C GLY A 606 -38.68 18.52 0.82
N LEU A 607 -39.27 19.69 1.01
CA LEU A 607 -39.06 20.93 0.21
C LEU A 607 -38.11 21.92 0.88
N ASN A 608 -37.87 21.77 2.20
CA ASN A 608 -37.10 22.72 3.01
C ASN A 608 -35.82 22.07 3.56
N SER A 609 -35.30 21.10 2.86
CA SER A 609 -34.05 20.44 3.28
C SER A 609 -32.83 21.21 2.76
N ILE A 610 -31.91 21.55 3.67
CA ILE A 610 -30.66 22.26 3.36
C ILE A 610 -29.51 21.53 4.05
N VAL A 611 -28.45 21.17 3.29
CA VAL A 611 -27.22 20.65 3.84
C VAL A 611 -26.09 21.66 3.66
N ASN A 612 -25.67 22.28 4.77
CA ASN A 612 -24.51 23.17 4.83
C ASN A 612 -23.23 22.35 5.01
N GLY A 613 -22.82 21.67 3.94
CA GLY A 613 -21.70 20.76 3.84
C GLY A 613 -21.84 19.85 2.63
N ASP A 614 -20.91 18.93 2.45
CA ASP A 614 -20.95 17.95 1.38
C ASP A 614 -21.98 16.85 1.65
N ILE A 615 -22.47 16.19 0.60
CA ILE A 615 -23.21 14.93 0.73
C ILE A 615 -22.57 13.84 -0.14
N GLY A 616 -22.78 12.56 0.18
CA GLY A 616 -22.23 11.51 -0.66
C GLY A 616 -22.65 10.10 -0.34
N THR A 617 -22.27 9.22 -1.28
CA THR A 617 -22.49 7.78 -1.19
C THR A 617 -21.46 7.06 -2.08
N THR A 618 -21.11 5.84 -1.76
CA THR A 618 -20.33 4.98 -2.66
C THR A 618 -21.19 4.33 -3.75
N ALA A 619 -22.51 4.55 -3.73
CA ALA A 619 -23.44 4.12 -4.80
C ALA A 619 -23.37 5.07 -6.01
N VAL A 620 -24.02 4.67 -7.10
CA VAL A 620 -24.17 5.47 -8.33
C VAL A 620 -25.03 6.71 -8.09
N SER A 621 -24.93 7.72 -8.96
CA SER A 621 -25.65 9.00 -8.83
C SER A 621 -27.19 8.84 -8.72
N THR A 622 -27.75 7.82 -9.34
CA THR A 622 -29.19 7.52 -9.27
C THR A 622 -29.66 7.03 -7.89
N ALA A 623 -28.74 6.70 -6.99
CA ALA A 623 -29.05 6.35 -5.60
C ALA A 623 -29.21 7.62 -4.71
N VAL A 624 -28.94 8.81 -5.26
CA VAL A 624 -29.19 10.10 -4.62
C VAL A 624 -30.49 10.67 -5.23
N THR A 625 -31.45 11.02 -4.39
CA THR A 625 -32.75 11.51 -4.86
C THR A 625 -33.20 12.76 -4.09
N GLY A 626 -33.73 13.75 -4.82
CA GLY A 626 -34.29 14.98 -4.25
C GLY A 626 -33.25 16.00 -3.79
N PHE A 627 -32.09 16.11 -4.50
CA PHE A 627 -31.05 17.09 -4.17
C PHE A 627 -30.49 17.78 -5.40
N HIS A 628 -30.02 19.00 -5.19
CA HIS A 628 -29.14 19.73 -6.11
C HIS A 628 -28.05 20.47 -5.33
N ASP A 629 -26.93 20.75 -5.98
CA ASP A 629 -25.92 21.69 -5.49
C ASP A 629 -25.77 22.91 -6.41
N GLY A 630 -24.73 23.71 -6.17
CA GLY A 630 -24.46 24.91 -6.99
C GLY A 630 -23.88 24.62 -8.38
N GLY A 631 -23.70 23.37 -8.76
CA GLY A 631 -23.16 22.94 -10.06
C GLY A 631 -24.19 23.14 -11.17
N VAL A 632 -23.73 23.56 -12.37
CA VAL A 632 -24.63 23.76 -13.51
C VAL A 632 -25.25 22.41 -13.93
N GLY A 633 -26.57 22.32 -13.79
CA GLY A 633 -27.33 21.12 -14.14
C GLY A 633 -27.13 19.93 -13.22
N CYS A 634 -26.46 20.08 -12.07
CA CYS A 634 -26.23 19.04 -11.09
C CYS A 634 -27.46 18.84 -10.19
N THR A 635 -28.47 18.14 -10.74
CA THR A 635 -29.72 17.81 -10.08
C THR A 635 -29.92 16.33 -10.00
N TYR A 636 -30.26 15.80 -8.82
CA TYR A 636 -30.40 14.38 -8.49
C TYR A 636 -31.86 14.04 -8.22
N THR A 637 -32.57 13.62 -9.24
CA THR A 637 -33.97 13.11 -9.21
C THR A 637 -34.92 13.98 -8.34
N GLU A 638 -34.96 15.28 -8.59
CA GLU A 638 -35.90 16.17 -7.92
C GLU A 638 -37.28 16.10 -8.53
N THR A 639 -38.30 16.30 -7.69
CA THR A 639 -39.72 16.46 -8.07
C THR A 639 -40.28 17.65 -7.33
N PRO A 640 -41.48 18.16 -7.70
CA PRO A 640 -42.11 19.25 -6.97
C PRO A 640 -42.38 19.01 -5.48
N LEU A 641 -42.17 17.76 -4.98
CA LEU A 641 -42.38 17.36 -3.59
C LEU A 641 -41.09 17.04 -2.84
N ASN A 642 -39.93 17.02 -3.51
CA ASN A 642 -38.63 16.65 -2.91
C ASN A 642 -37.48 17.48 -3.52
N VAL A 643 -37.29 18.68 -3.03
CA VAL A 643 -36.21 19.57 -3.44
C VAL A 643 -35.35 19.92 -2.24
N GLY A 644 -34.08 19.53 -2.28
CA GLY A 644 -33.10 19.74 -1.22
C GLY A 644 -31.84 20.43 -1.74
N THR A 645 -31.42 21.51 -1.07
CA THR A 645 -30.25 22.31 -1.44
C THR A 645 -29.00 21.79 -0.70
N VAL A 646 -27.91 21.58 -1.43
CA VAL A 646 -26.59 21.25 -0.90
C VAL A 646 -25.66 22.43 -1.12
N ASN A 647 -25.20 23.06 -0.04
CA ASN A 647 -24.25 24.19 -0.10
C ASN A 647 -22.80 23.77 -0.19
N GLY A 648 -22.53 22.46 -0.28
CA GLY A 648 -21.26 21.81 -0.59
C GLY A 648 -21.28 21.14 -1.96
N LYS A 649 -20.66 19.96 -2.06
CA LYS A 649 -20.60 19.13 -3.26
C LYS A 649 -21.31 17.79 -3.05
N ILE A 650 -21.75 17.16 -4.17
CA ILE A 650 -22.38 15.85 -4.16
C ILE A 650 -21.41 14.82 -4.74
N TYR A 651 -21.00 13.84 -3.92
CA TYR A 651 -19.99 12.84 -4.27
C TYR A 651 -20.63 11.45 -4.45
N THR A 652 -20.59 10.92 -5.68
CA THR A 652 -21.17 9.61 -6.05
C THR A 652 -20.27 8.84 -7.01
N ALA A 653 -20.54 7.54 -7.17
CA ALA A 653 -19.99 6.76 -8.28
C ALA A 653 -20.62 7.19 -9.63
N PRO A 654 -19.96 6.90 -10.77
CA PRO A 654 -20.54 7.09 -12.11
C PRO A 654 -21.89 6.35 -12.29
N PRO A 655 -22.76 6.81 -13.21
CA PRO A 655 -22.57 7.92 -14.15
C PRO A 655 -22.89 9.30 -13.55
N PRO A 656 -22.57 10.41 -14.25
CA PRO A 656 -23.07 11.76 -13.91
C PRO A 656 -24.60 11.80 -13.74
N PRO A 657 -25.12 12.67 -12.83
CA PRO A 657 -26.57 12.70 -12.55
C PRO A 657 -27.40 13.20 -13.74
N THR A 658 -26.82 14.07 -14.58
CA THR A 658 -27.42 14.57 -15.83
C THR A 658 -26.33 14.66 -16.92
N THR A 659 -26.75 14.80 -18.17
CA THR A 659 -25.83 15.00 -19.31
C THR A 659 -25.09 16.35 -19.28
N VAL A 660 -25.59 17.32 -18.51
CA VAL A 660 -24.99 18.65 -18.35
C VAL A 660 -24.02 18.68 -17.17
N CYS A 661 -24.30 17.96 -16.09
CA CYS A 661 -23.45 17.86 -14.90
C CYS A 661 -22.33 16.82 -15.12
N THR A 662 -21.25 17.21 -15.79
CA THR A 662 -20.11 16.33 -16.09
C THR A 662 -19.03 16.31 -14.99
N SER A 663 -19.11 17.21 -14.00
CA SER A 663 -18.15 17.34 -12.89
C SER A 663 -18.43 16.39 -11.72
N GLU A 664 -19.61 15.76 -11.67
CA GLU A 664 -20.09 14.89 -10.62
C GLU A 664 -20.48 13.52 -11.18
N GLY A 665 -20.60 12.50 -10.31
CA GLY A 665 -20.79 11.13 -10.75
C GLY A 665 -19.62 10.64 -11.63
N THR A 666 -18.41 10.91 -11.21
CA THR A 666 -17.16 10.58 -11.91
C THR A 666 -16.30 9.65 -11.09
N ALA A 667 -15.24 9.09 -11.67
CA ALA A 667 -14.25 8.31 -10.91
C ALA A 667 -13.57 9.14 -9.81
N ALA A 668 -13.39 10.45 -10.02
CA ALA A 668 -12.79 11.34 -9.03
C ALA A 668 -13.74 11.59 -7.84
N THR A 669 -15.03 11.86 -8.09
CA THR A 669 -16.02 12.01 -7.02
C THR A 669 -16.25 10.71 -6.25
N PHE A 670 -16.20 9.58 -6.94
CA PHE A 670 -16.27 8.25 -6.32
C PHE A 670 -15.07 7.97 -5.39
N ALA A 671 -13.87 8.37 -5.78
CA ALA A 671 -12.68 8.22 -4.94
C ALA A 671 -12.81 9.00 -3.62
N ILE A 672 -13.33 10.23 -3.66
CA ILE A 672 -13.60 11.05 -2.48
C ILE A 672 -14.66 10.40 -1.59
N ALA A 673 -15.78 9.94 -2.18
CA ALA A 673 -16.82 9.22 -1.45
C ALA A 673 -16.30 7.93 -0.80
N THR A 674 -15.45 7.18 -1.49
CA THR A 674 -14.83 5.95 -0.96
C THR A 674 -13.90 6.25 0.22
N GLN A 675 -13.10 7.33 0.13
CA GLN A 675 -12.25 7.74 1.24
C GLN A 675 -13.09 8.19 2.44
N ALA A 676 -14.15 8.97 2.22
CA ALA A 676 -15.06 9.39 3.28
C ALA A 676 -15.74 8.20 3.97
N ALA A 677 -16.15 7.17 3.22
CA ALA A 677 -16.69 5.91 3.78
C ALA A 677 -15.67 5.21 4.68
N SER A 678 -14.41 5.10 4.22
CA SER A 678 -13.32 4.47 4.96
C SER A 678 -13.01 5.22 6.27
N ASP A 679 -12.99 6.55 6.20
CA ASP A 679 -12.69 7.39 7.36
C ASP A 679 -13.86 7.38 8.37
N ALA A 680 -15.12 7.39 7.89
CA ALA A 680 -16.32 7.23 8.73
C ALA A 680 -16.33 5.86 9.44
N LEU A 681 -15.96 4.76 8.76
CA LEU A 681 -15.82 3.44 9.36
C LEU A 681 -14.70 3.40 10.41
N THR A 682 -13.58 4.05 10.13
CA THR A 682 -12.46 4.18 11.07
C THR A 682 -12.89 4.95 12.32
N ALA A 683 -13.61 6.06 12.15
CA ALA A 683 -14.17 6.83 13.25
C ALA A 683 -15.20 6.02 14.06
N PHE A 684 -16.08 5.26 13.41
CA PHE A 684 -17.02 4.35 14.06
C PHE A 684 -16.33 3.31 14.96
N ASN A 685 -15.27 2.67 14.43
CA ASN A 685 -14.49 1.69 15.17
C ASN A 685 -13.75 2.34 16.36
N ASN A 686 -13.18 3.53 16.17
CA ASN A 686 -12.52 4.29 17.23
C ASN A 686 -13.49 4.69 18.37
N LEU A 687 -14.76 4.86 18.08
CA LEU A 687 -15.81 5.16 19.05
C LEU A 687 -16.38 3.90 19.72
N SER A 688 -16.10 2.70 19.22
CA SER A 688 -16.68 1.45 19.71
C SER A 688 -16.29 1.13 21.16
N PRO A 689 -17.11 0.35 21.89
CA PRO A 689 -16.79 -0.07 23.25
C PRO A 689 -15.49 -0.86 23.40
N ALA A 690 -15.03 -1.52 22.32
CA ALA A 690 -13.75 -2.23 22.29
C ALA A 690 -12.56 -1.27 22.37
N ASN A 691 -12.65 -0.12 21.69
CA ASN A 691 -11.59 0.90 21.65
C ASN A 691 -11.77 2.01 22.69
N ARG A 692 -12.99 2.15 23.26
CA ARG A 692 -13.32 3.07 24.34
C ARG A 692 -14.13 2.35 25.43
N PRO A 693 -13.50 1.51 26.25
CA PRO A 693 -14.18 0.81 27.35
C PRO A 693 -14.57 1.75 28.48
N GLY A 694 -15.43 1.29 29.37
CA GLY A 694 -15.77 2.00 30.63
C GLY A 694 -16.95 2.96 30.52
N GLY A 695 -17.70 2.97 29.40
CA GLY A 695 -18.93 3.76 29.27
C GLY A 695 -20.00 3.33 30.30
N THR A 696 -20.66 4.32 30.91
CA THR A 696 -21.79 4.13 31.87
C THR A 696 -23.12 4.37 31.20
N ASP A 697 -24.18 3.74 31.73
CA ASP A 697 -25.57 3.98 31.34
C ASP A 697 -26.29 4.80 32.43
N PRO A 698 -26.35 6.13 32.30
CA PRO A 698 -26.84 7.00 33.39
C PRO A 698 -28.36 6.96 33.54
N GLY A 699 -29.10 6.42 32.61
CA GLY A 699 -30.57 6.43 32.61
C GLY A 699 -31.20 5.13 32.15
N ALA A 700 -30.48 3.99 32.27
CA ALA A 700 -30.95 2.69 31.76
C ALA A 700 -31.41 2.76 30.29
N GLY A 701 -30.65 3.45 29.45
CA GLY A 701 -30.96 3.72 28.05
C GLY A 701 -31.77 4.96 27.79
N GLN A 702 -32.43 5.60 28.77
CA GLN A 702 -33.20 6.83 28.63
C GLN A 702 -32.34 8.05 28.98
N LEU A 703 -32.02 8.88 28.00
CA LEU A 703 -31.23 10.10 28.19
C LEU A 703 -32.06 11.38 28.32
N GLY A 704 -33.35 11.34 27.94
CA GLY A 704 -34.22 12.51 28.00
C GLY A 704 -34.41 12.97 29.46
N GLY A 705 -34.25 14.29 29.70
CA GLY A 705 -34.30 14.91 31.03
C GLY A 705 -33.01 14.87 31.82
N LEU A 706 -31.94 14.22 31.33
CA LEU A 706 -30.64 14.18 31.99
C LEU A 706 -29.80 15.43 31.65
N VAL A 707 -28.93 15.81 32.59
CA VAL A 707 -27.83 16.74 32.39
C VAL A 707 -26.54 15.95 32.51
N LEU A 708 -25.80 15.81 31.41
CA LEU A 708 -24.64 14.95 31.33
C LEU A 708 -23.33 15.74 31.23
N ALA A 709 -22.40 15.43 32.11
CA ALA A 709 -21.02 15.89 32.05
C ALA A 709 -20.27 15.26 30.86
N PRO A 710 -19.09 15.78 30.46
CA PRO A 710 -18.26 15.15 29.43
C PRO A 710 -17.88 13.72 29.82
N GLY A 711 -17.93 12.78 28.84
CA GLY A 711 -17.64 11.38 29.15
C GLY A 711 -18.01 10.41 28.03
N THR A 712 -17.79 9.13 28.31
CA THR A 712 -18.26 8.02 27.47
C THR A 712 -19.46 7.37 28.13
N TYR A 713 -20.54 7.22 27.36
CA TYR A 713 -21.81 6.64 27.78
C TYR A 713 -22.14 5.44 26.89
N LYS A 714 -22.54 4.33 27.50
CA LYS A 714 -22.83 3.08 26.80
C LYS A 714 -24.19 2.54 27.24
N ALA A 715 -25.11 2.38 26.30
CA ALA A 715 -26.42 1.79 26.58
C ALA A 715 -26.28 0.31 26.99
N ALA A 716 -26.58 -0.01 28.21
CA ALA A 716 -26.53 -1.38 28.74
C ALA A 716 -27.54 -2.30 28.02
N GLY A 717 -28.73 -1.78 27.70
CA GLY A 717 -29.77 -2.46 26.89
C GLY A 717 -29.55 -2.36 25.38
N GLY A 718 -28.42 -1.78 24.92
CA GLY A 718 -28.10 -1.65 23.51
C GLY A 718 -28.74 -0.47 22.79
N THR A 719 -29.69 0.26 23.36
CA THR A 719 -30.42 1.37 22.74
C THR A 719 -30.41 2.60 23.61
N PHE A 720 -30.16 3.78 23.02
CA PHE A 720 -30.41 5.06 23.66
C PHE A 720 -31.71 5.70 23.13
N LEU A 721 -32.49 6.25 24.09
CA LEU A 721 -33.71 7.00 23.85
C LEU A 721 -33.56 8.42 24.39
N ILE A 722 -33.97 9.42 23.64
CA ILE A 722 -34.17 10.81 24.08
C ILE A 722 -35.63 11.12 23.88
N THR A 723 -36.47 10.68 24.82
CA THR A 723 -37.93 10.82 24.79
C THR A 723 -38.43 11.45 26.09
N GLY A 724 -39.66 11.96 26.10
CA GLY A 724 -40.24 12.61 27.28
C GLY A 724 -39.71 14.04 27.51
N SER A 725 -38.39 14.24 27.58
CA SER A 725 -37.74 15.54 27.78
C SER A 725 -36.47 15.65 26.94
N ASP A 726 -35.94 16.87 26.81
CA ASP A 726 -34.69 17.15 26.12
C ASP A 726 -33.48 16.64 26.92
N LEU A 727 -32.36 16.34 26.22
CA LEU A 727 -31.08 16.03 26.83
C LEU A 727 -30.22 17.31 26.94
N THR A 728 -29.60 17.55 28.09
CA THR A 728 -28.64 18.65 28.27
C THR A 728 -27.23 18.10 28.37
N LEU A 729 -26.28 18.69 27.63
CA LEU A 729 -24.84 18.40 27.71
C LEU A 729 -24.14 19.62 28.31
N ASP A 730 -23.57 19.44 29.49
CA ASP A 730 -22.91 20.50 30.26
C ASP A 730 -21.39 20.35 30.18
N ALA A 731 -20.75 21.30 29.48
CA ALA A 731 -19.30 21.28 29.32
C ALA A 731 -18.52 21.71 30.57
N GLN A 732 -19.21 22.12 31.64
CA GLN A 732 -18.55 22.57 32.86
C GLN A 732 -17.49 23.66 32.59
N ASN A 733 -17.78 24.57 31.66
CA ASN A 733 -16.90 25.63 31.16
C ASN A 733 -15.63 25.15 30.44
N ASN A 734 -15.62 23.89 29.96
CA ASN A 734 -14.55 23.36 29.12
C ASN A 734 -14.99 23.32 27.64
N PRO A 735 -14.56 24.25 26.76
CA PRO A 735 -14.96 24.27 25.35
C PRO A 735 -14.46 23.06 24.55
N ASN A 736 -13.52 22.28 25.10
CA ASN A 736 -13.02 21.06 24.50
C ASN A 736 -13.64 19.79 25.09
N ALA A 737 -14.67 19.94 25.92
CA ALA A 737 -15.41 18.82 26.49
C ALA A 737 -16.01 17.92 25.41
N ILE A 738 -15.90 16.59 25.57
CA ILE A 738 -16.36 15.62 24.58
C ILE A 738 -17.33 14.62 25.19
N TRP A 739 -18.36 14.28 24.45
CA TRP A 739 -19.31 13.22 24.77
C TRP A 739 -19.26 12.15 23.68
N VAL A 740 -19.17 10.89 24.11
CA VAL A 740 -19.24 9.72 23.24
C VAL A 740 -20.39 8.84 23.73
N PHE A 741 -21.35 8.62 22.88
CA PHE A 741 -22.50 7.73 23.13
C PHE A 741 -22.37 6.46 22.28
N GLN A 742 -22.42 5.29 22.95
CA GLN A 742 -22.23 3.98 22.32
C GLN A 742 -23.48 3.14 22.45
N THR A 743 -24.07 2.71 21.34
CA THR A 743 -25.19 1.77 21.35
C THR A 743 -24.87 0.54 20.50
N ALA A 744 -25.18 -0.65 21.00
CA ALA A 744 -25.09 -1.89 20.24
C ALA A 744 -26.24 -2.06 19.22
N ALA A 745 -27.36 -1.40 19.47
CA ALA A 745 -28.54 -1.38 18.61
C ALA A 745 -28.83 0.05 18.11
N SER A 746 -29.90 0.69 18.53
CA SER A 746 -30.42 1.91 17.90
C SER A 746 -30.28 3.17 18.77
N LEU A 747 -30.39 4.32 18.11
CA LEU A 747 -30.64 5.63 18.72
C LEU A 747 -32.02 6.15 18.28
N THR A 748 -32.86 6.54 19.24
CA THR A 748 -34.15 7.20 18.94
C THR A 748 -34.26 8.51 19.68
N VAL A 749 -34.48 9.61 18.94
CA VAL A 749 -34.71 10.95 19.46
C VAL A 749 -36.13 11.38 19.11
N GLY A 750 -36.87 11.90 20.09
CA GLY A 750 -38.28 12.22 19.96
C GLY A 750 -39.22 11.02 20.02
N ALA A 751 -40.50 11.30 20.15
CA ALA A 751 -41.62 10.34 20.08
C ALA A 751 -42.64 10.82 19.05
N ALA A 752 -43.65 10.03 18.77
CA ALA A 752 -44.74 10.41 17.86
C ALA A 752 -45.43 11.70 18.33
N GLY A 753 -45.34 12.73 17.51
CA GLY A 753 -45.92 14.08 17.80
C GLY A 753 -45.17 14.90 18.85
N ALA A 754 -44.00 14.46 19.35
CA ALA A 754 -43.23 15.15 20.38
C ALA A 754 -41.72 15.14 20.05
N PRO A 755 -41.23 16.06 19.19
CA PRO A 755 -39.80 16.18 18.93
C PRO A 755 -39.00 16.53 20.18
N ARG A 756 -37.70 16.15 20.19
CA ARG A 756 -36.78 16.46 21.29
C ARG A 756 -35.50 17.11 20.77
N SER A 757 -34.86 17.84 21.67
CA SER A 757 -33.62 18.58 21.38
C SER A 757 -32.50 18.12 22.29
N ILE A 758 -31.27 18.34 21.84
CA ILE A 758 -30.07 18.30 22.66
C ILE A 758 -29.61 19.73 22.92
N ILE A 759 -29.55 20.09 24.19
CA ILE A 759 -29.21 21.45 24.62
C ILE A 759 -27.74 21.45 25.06
N LEU A 760 -26.97 22.39 24.52
CA LEU A 760 -25.55 22.59 24.87
C LEU A 760 -25.44 23.77 25.84
N VAL A 761 -24.78 23.55 26.97
CA VAL A 761 -24.58 24.60 28.00
C VAL A 761 -23.11 24.70 28.42
N ASN A 762 -22.76 25.83 29.04
CA ASN A 762 -21.44 26.07 29.66
C ASN A 762 -20.26 25.82 28.69
N GLY A 763 -20.39 26.23 27.42
CA GLY A 763 -19.33 26.13 26.41
C GLY A 763 -19.28 24.79 25.65
N ALA A 764 -20.28 23.93 25.83
CA ALA A 764 -20.39 22.69 25.02
C ALA A 764 -20.49 23.01 23.53
N GLN A 765 -19.82 22.21 22.71
CA GLN A 765 -19.76 22.42 21.27
C GLN A 765 -20.28 21.18 20.52
N ALA A 766 -21.08 21.41 19.48
CA ALA A 766 -21.67 20.35 18.66
C ALA A 766 -20.61 19.44 18.00
N LYS A 767 -19.47 19.99 17.62
CA LYS A 767 -18.36 19.25 17.01
C LYS A 767 -17.74 18.20 17.94
N ASN A 768 -17.97 18.31 19.24
CA ASN A 768 -17.40 17.46 20.28
C ASN A 768 -18.38 16.38 20.78
N VAL A 769 -19.52 16.20 20.13
CA VAL A 769 -20.53 15.18 20.48
C VAL A 769 -20.54 14.08 19.41
N PHE A 770 -20.38 12.83 19.83
CA PHE A 770 -20.28 11.68 18.92
C PHE A 770 -21.24 10.58 19.32
N TRP A 771 -21.96 10.03 18.33
CA TRP A 771 -22.93 8.94 18.49
C TRP A 771 -22.50 7.75 17.64
N GLN A 772 -21.99 6.69 18.28
CA GLN A 772 -21.70 5.41 17.66
C GLN A 772 -22.94 4.53 17.79
N VAL A 773 -23.61 4.24 16.66
CA VAL A 773 -24.91 3.56 16.64
C VAL A 773 -24.76 2.20 15.92
N GLY A 774 -24.92 1.11 16.65
CA GLY A 774 -24.70 -0.26 16.15
C GLY A 774 -25.65 -0.72 15.05
N THR A 775 -26.84 -0.11 14.94
CA THR A 775 -27.79 -0.33 13.83
C THR A 775 -28.22 1.00 13.20
N ALA A 776 -29.45 1.46 13.41
CA ALA A 776 -29.98 2.67 12.78
C ALA A 776 -30.30 3.78 13.81
N ALA A 777 -30.27 5.04 13.36
CA ALA A 777 -30.72 6.18 14.14
C ALA A 777 -32.00 6.76 13.55
N THR A 778 -33.00 7.05 14.41
CA THR A 778 -34.25 7.75 14.05
C THR A 778 -34.34 9.04 14.87
N ILE A 779 -34.35 10.17 14.16
CA ILE A 779 -34.30 11.50 14.74
C ILE A 779 -35.61 12.23 14.46
N ASN A 780 -36.35 12.51 15.51
CA ASN A 780 -37.58 13.32 15.49
C ASN A 780 -38.54 12.93 14.35
N GLY A 781 -39.03 11.71 14.37
CA GLY A 781 -39.95 11.20 13.34
C GLY A 781 -41.18 12.09 13.08
N ALA A 782 -41.60 12.92 14.03
CA ALA A 782 -42.66 13.93 13.87
C ALA A 782 -42.21 15.27 13.27
N GLY A 783 -40.91 15.40 12.95
CA GLY A 783 -40.29 16.68 12.54
C GLY A 783 -40.09 17.67 13.71
N GLY A 784 -39.23 18.66 13.51
CA GLY A 784 -38.86 19.67 14.52
C GLY A 784 -37.70 19.23 15.44
N GLY A 785 -37.35 20.07 16.39
CA GLY A 785 -36.27 19.85 17.35
C GLY A 785 -34.86 19.99 16.77
N THR A 786 -33.84 19.95 17.68
CA THR A 786 -32.44 20.11 17.31
C THR A 786 -31.62 18.91 17.80
N MET A 787 -31.06 18.15 16.89
CA MET A 787 -30.06 17.12 17.14
C MET A 787 -28.66 17.74 17.08
N VAL A 788 -27.74 17.22 17.88
CA VAL A 788 -26.38 17.73 17.99
C VAL A 788 -25.36 16.60 17.88
N GLY A 789 -24.29 16.85 17.15
CA GLY A 789 -23.13 15.98 17.08
C GLY A 789 -23.05 15.12 15.82
N THR A 790 -21.95 14.39 15.70
CA THR A 790 -21.71 13.46 14.61
C THR A 790 -22.33 12.11 14.92
N ILE A 791 -23.32 11.70 14.15
CA ILE A 791 -23.96 10.38 14.21
C ILE A 791 -23.27 9.49 13.19
N ILE A 792 -22.70 8.38 13.64
CA ILE A 792 -22.13 7.33 12.77
C ILE A 792 -22.93 6.06 13.05
N ALA A 793 -23.76 5.65 12.10
CA ALA A 793 -24.65 4.49 12.25
C ALA A 793 -24.17 3.34 11.35
N ALA A 794 -24.11 2.12 11.89
CA ALA A 794 -23.73 0.94 11.12
C ALA A 794 -24.73 0.66 9.98
N ALA A 795 -26.01 0.96 10.16
CA ALA A 795 -27.01 0.98 9.11
C ALA A 795 -27.21 2.43 8.59
N GLY A 796 -28.43 3.00 8.69
CA GLY A 796 -28.75 4.31 8.17
C GLY A 796 -29.19 5.31 9.24
N VAL A 797 -29.45 6.54 8.82
CA VAL A 797 -30.01 7.59 9.68
C VAL A 797 -31.25 8.19 9.03
N THR A 798 -32.33 8.32 9.80
CA THR A 798 -33.59 8.93 9.31
C THR A 798 -33.93 10.15 10.15
N PHE A 799 -34.21 11.27 9.47
CA PHE A 799 -34.70 12.51 10.07
C PHE A 799 -36.13 12.78 9.59
N SER A 800 -37.03 12.87 10.54
CA SER A 800 -38.46 13.10 10.30
C SER A 800 -39.13 12.00 9.45
N THR A 801 -40.39 12.15 9.12
CA THR A 801 -41.13 11.25 8.22
C THR A 801 -41.82 12.07 7.12
N ALA A 802 -42.04 11.44 5.96
CA ALA A 802 -42.70 12.08 4.83
C ALA A 802 -44.03 12.71 5.23
N GLY A 803 -44.28 13.92 4.73
CA GLY A 803 -45.48 14.70 5.05
C GLY A 803 -45.33 15.65 6.24
N ASN A 804 -44.30 15.57 7.06
CA ASN A 804 -44.04 16.52 8.14
C ASN A 804 -43.50 17.86 7.58
N ALA A 805 -44.14 18.98 7.97
CA ALA A 805 -43.72 20.32 7.57
C ALA A 805 -42.69 20.94 8.54
N ALA A 806 -42.62 20.49 9.77
CA ALA A 806 -41.71 21.02 10.79
C ALA A 806 -40.25 20.73 10.46
N ILE A 807 -39.39 21.75 10.56
CA ILE A 807 -37.97 21.66 10.24
C ILE A 807 -37.21 20.97 11.41
N THR A 808 -36.54 19.89 11.13
CA THR A 808 -35.56 19.25 12.07
C THR A 808 -34.18 19.82 11.81
N THR A 809 -33.45 20.24 12.84
CA THR A 809 -32.09 20.74 12.71
C THR A 809 -31.08 19.70 13.22
N LEU A 810 -30.02 19.49 12.45
CA LEU A 810 -28.83 18.77 12.91
C LEU A 810 -27.63 19.74 12.90
N ASN A 811 -27.11 20.07 14.08
CA ASN A 811 -25.79 20.70 14.21
C ASN A 811 -24.74 19.60 14.35
N GLY A 812 -24.27 19.09 13.22
CA GLY A 812 -23.45 17.88 13.21
C GLY A 812 -23.37 17.21 11.85
N ARG A 813 -23.26 15.88 11.87
CA ARG A 813 -23.16 15.02 10.68
C ARG A 813 -23.98 13.75 10.85
N ALA A 814 -24.53 13.24 9.75
CA ALA A 814 -25.24 11.97 9.71
C ALA A 814 -24.56 11.01 8.70
N LEU A 815 -23.79 10.05 9.22
CA LEU A 815 -22.97 9.13 8.45
C LEU A 815 -23.52 7.70 8.59
N GLY A 816 -24.27 7.23 7.58
CA GLY A 816 -24.68 5.83 7.46
C GLY A 816 -23.59 5.01 6.77
N LEU A 817 -23.17 3.88 7.37
CA LEU A 817 -22.07 3.09 6.81
C LEU A 817 -22.54 2.11 5.72
N ASN A 818 -23.70 1.45 5.93
CA ASN A 818 -24.19 0.40 5.04
C ASN A 818 -25.58 0.68 4.43
N ALA A 819 -26.37 1.60 5.00
CA ALA A 819 -27.70 1.94 4.52
C ALA A 819 -27.86 3.44 4.29
N SER A 820 -28.97 3.84 3.68
CA SER A 820 -29.23 5.22 3.26
C SER A 820 -29.38 6.18 4.45
N VAL A 821 -29.09 7.46 4.17
CA VAL A 821 -29.58 8.57 5.00
C VAL A 821 -30.81 9.17 4.33
N THR A 822 -31.92 9.24 5.08
CA THR A 822 -33.18 9.84 4.63
C THR A 822 -33.49 11.08 5.44
N ILE A 823 -33.77 12.18 4.75
CA ILE A 823 -34.12 13.46 5.39
C ILE A 823 -35.47 14.01 4.88
N VAL A 824 -36.23 14.65 5.76
CA VAL A 824 -37.48 15.33 5.42
C VAL A 824 -37.49 16.70 6.10
N ASN A 825 -37.52 17.76 5.35
CA ASN A 825 -37.47 19.15 5.87
C ASN A 825 -36.43 19.30 6.97
N THR A 826 -35.15 18.95 6.63
CA THR A 826 -34.06 18.90 7.59
C THR A 826 -32.97 19.90 7.21
N VAL A 827 -32.51 20.70 8.17
CA VAL A 827 -31.36 21.59 8.02
C VAL A 827 -30.17 20.96 8.74
N ILE A 828 -29.09 20.71 8.00
CA ILE A 828 -27.85 20.13 8.54
C ILE A 828 -26.74 21.16 8.46
N ASN A 829 -26.16 21.50 9.62
CA ASN A 829 -25.07 22.43 9.76
C ASN A 829 -23.79 21.65 10.16
N VAL A 830 -22.86 21.50 9.23
CA VAL A 830 -21.58 20.87 9.51
C VAL A 830 -20.74 21.82 10.38
N PRO A 831 -20.37 21.42 11.61
CA PRO A 831 -19.53 22.26 12.46
C PRO A 831 -18.14 22.44 11.84
N ALA A 832 -17.59 23.63 11.95
CA ALA A 832 -16.19 23.90 11.59
C ALA A 832 -15.24 23.01 12.41
N PRO A 833 -14.14 22.55 11.82
CA PRO A 833 -13.17 21.65 12.45
C PRO A 833 -12.58 22.16 13.76
#